data_1578ec9c452b6866585ee79e69e7b622
#
_entry.id   1578ec9c452b6866585ee79e69e7b622
#
_cell.length_a   1.000
_cell.length_b   1.000
_cell.length_c   1.000
_cell.angle_alpha   90.00
_cell.angle_beta   90.00
_cell.angle_gamma   90.00
#
_symmetry.space_group_name_H-M   'P 1'
#
loop_
_entity.id
_entity.type
_entity.pdbx_description
1 polymer ?
#
loop_
_entity_poly.entity_id
_entity_poly.type
_entity_poly.pdbx_seq_one_letter_code
_entity_poly.pdbx_strand_id
1 'polypeptide(L)'
;MRINIKKILACVCCAAMMTSMFTIPAFSDDEGTDAAGTEEADTEEEAPADEDYVPRTEEEALAAAELVTENDKLALHVNKKEVTLALVDKNTGEIWWSNPINADGSSGKKAQIQELKAGMVLTYGEPSKRKTTTANSKVKGKAKVTTSKDGIKITYKFNSAKITVPVTYTLEDDHLKLSVDTSEITEEDGDKLTTKLSFMTTFGAATTDENGYFVIPDGSGALINFNNGKTGLKTYSGKVYGRDITAVQQTAPAVTQQVYLPMYGIVKGNSGMMVVAGKGDTAATINAYVSGQNKTDFNSCYFDFEIRTSDEYQMGASNDSPLKVFEKRGILVPELEVRYYPVSKSDKSEVDYVDIAEKYRDYLTGDCGVTVSDSVKDVPLYVDLYGAVLKKESVLGFPVTMQHTATTFDEAKDILSELSADGADNIVATYNEWTTADIKEKVSDKAKPASKLGGKSDFNSLLSFAESNNISIYPNVQNLTFKTGNGYWTITDTAIRVSNAYSKQFTYDPAYGIENKFYKAMSLLAPEAYTKMFDNLAKSYSKYGLNNIAVGTASTVIYGDYGRKATSREMMKTMVQEGYQKLNDQVGSVLADGANAYVLPYVDRITDVPLNSSKFDVFDAEIPLYQIVMHGIKSYSTPAVNGQAEIGDVILSAVAAGSSLNFDLMAEEANELKDTRYDAYYYADADYWKEDAASVYKFVKEILSDVSSEQITGYKVLANGNTETTYSNGTKITVNYTDRTVTKGSTTYSLYDYIGKEVIG
;
A
#
# COMPACT_ATOMS: atom_id res chain seq x y z
N MET A 1 32.93 -4.74 -35.62
CA MET A 1 32.59 -4.78 -34.22
C MET A 1 32.73 -3.34 -33.72
N ARG A 2 31.66 -2.55 -33.76
CA ARG A 2 31.62 -1.20 -33.19
C ARG A 2 31.00 -1.34 -31.81
N ILE A 3 31.83 -1.27 -30.79
CA ILE A 3 31.40 -1.21 -29.39
C ILE A 3 30.60 0.09 -29.24
N ASN A 4 29.34 -0.01 -28.89
CA ASN A 4 28.46 1.15 -28.75
C ASN A 4 28.78 1.85 -27.42
N ILE A 5 29.62 2.88 -27.51
CA ILE A 5 30.11 3.66 -26.35
C ILE A 5 28.96 4.24 -25.52
N LYS A 6 27.77 4.44 -26.13
CA LYS A 6 26.56 4.92 -25.44
C LYS A 6 26.07 3.89 -24.37
N LYS A 7 26.15 2.59 -24.64
CA LYS A 7 25.74 1.53 -23.68
C LYS A 7 26.65 1.46 -22.44
N ILE A 8 27.95 1.68 -22.62
CA ILE A 8 28.91 1.71 -21.50
C ILE A 8 28.73 2.93 -20.61
N LEU A 9 28.32 4.08 -21.18
CA LEU A 9 28.13 5.31 -20.41
C LEU A 9 26.88 5.24 -19.48
N ALA A 10 25.81 4.60 -19.92
CA ALA A 10 24.59 4.44 -19.14
C ALA A 10 24.85 3.53 -17.91
N CYS A 11 25.52 2.39 -18.08
CA CYS A 11 25.89 1.50 -16.98
C CYS A 11 26.83 2.16 -15.95
N VAL A 12 27.78 2.99 -16.41
CA VAL A 12 28.72 3.66 -15.50
C VAL A 12 28.03 4.77 -14.68
N CYS A 13 27.02 5.45 -15.24
CA CYS A 13 26.26 6.46 -14.51
C CYS A 13 25.36 5.84 -13.42
N CYS A 14 24.74 4.69 -13.68
CA CYS A 14 23.94 3.96 -12.69
C CYS A 14 24.80 3.44 -11.52
N ALA A 15 25.98 2.89 -11.80
CA ALA A 15 26.91 2.41 -10.76
C ALA A 15 27.50 3.56 -9.91
N ALA A 16 27.71 4.76 -10.49
CA ALA A 16 28.26 5.91 -9.75
C ALA A 16 27.24 6.54 -8.78
N MET A 17 25.92 6.42 -9.05
CA MET A 17 24.88 6.94 -8.12
C MET A 17 24.63 6.00 -6.93
N MET A 18 24.84 4.69 -7.07
CA MET A 18 24.65 3.77 -5.94
C MET A 18 25.75 3.81 -4.89
N THR A 19 26.98 4.19 -5.25
CA THR A 19 28.08 4.38 -4.26
C THR A 19 27.91 5.61 -3.39
N SER A 20 27.03 6.55 -3.74
CA SER A 20 26.76 7.74 -2.94
C SER A 20 25.54 7.61 -1.98
N MET A 21 24.76 6.51 -2.07
CA MET A 21 23.58 6.30 -1.20
C MET A 21 23.92 5.63 0.16
N PHE A 22 25.18 5.25 0.41
CA PHE A 22 25.55 4.50 1.63
C PHE A 22 26.21 5.31 2.75
N THR A 23 26.25 6.63 2.67
CA THR A 23 26.71 7.46 3.80
C THR A 23 25.88 8.73 3.93
N ILE A 24 24.61 8.62 4.28
CA ILE A 24 23.87 9.72 4.87
C ILE A 24 23.84 9.44 6.37
N PRO A 25 24.38 10.34 7.24
CA PRO A 25 24.09 10.23 8.66
C PRO A 25 22.58 10.30 8.83
N ALA A 26 22.04 9.35 9.60
CA ALA A 26 20.64 9.37 9.99
C ALA A 26 20.34 10.69 10.69
N PHE A 27 19.82 11.66 9.96
CA PHE A 27 19.03 12.69 10.59
C PHE A 27 17.76 12.00 11.05
N SER A 28 17.62 11.89 12.36
CA SER A 28 16.40 11.51 13.01
C SER A 28 15.31 12.46 12.50
N ASP A 29 14.47 12.02 11.56
CA ASP A 29 13.15 12.57 11.47
C ASP A 29 12.46 12.19 12.79
N ASP A 30 12.43 13.15 13.65
CA ASP A 30 11.51 13.23 14.77
C ASP A 30 10.11 13.33 14.16
N GLU A 31 9.59 12.20 13.58
CA GLU A 31 8.16 12.01 13.58
C GLU A 31 7.82 11.94 15.05
N GLY A 32 7.23 13.02 15.56
CA GLY A 32 6.97 13.25 16.95
C GLY A 32 6.65 11.99 17.74
N THR A 33 7.64 11.32 18.21
CA THR A 33 7.52 10.75 19.51
C THR A 33 7.19 11.96 20.35
N ASP A 34 5.90 12.10 20.70
CA ASP A 34 5.48 13.06 21.71
C ASP A 34 6.56 13.05 22.79
N ALA A 35 7.39 14.10 22.78
CA ALA A 35 8.24 14.36 23.91
C ALA A 35 7.26 14.39 25.06
N ALA A 36 7.24 13.31 25.82
CA ALA A 36 6.55 13.26 27.09
C ALA A 36 6.97 14.56 27.77
N GLY A 37 5.99 15.40 28.02
CA GLY A 37 6.24 16.54 28.88
C GLY A 37 7.04 16.00 30.06
N THR A 38 8.11 16.66 30.39
CA THR A 38 8.90 16.38 31.58
C THR A 38 7.97 16.39 32.80
N GLU A 39 7.26 15.28 33.00
CA GLU A 39 6.92 14.83 34.33
C GLU A 39 8.24 14.35 34.89
N GLU A 40 8.58 14.81 36.06
CA GLU A 40 9.71 14.40 36.85
C GLU A 40 9.94 12.90 36.65
N ALA A 41 11.15 12.51 36.24
CA ALA A 41 11.51 11.14 36.08
C ALA A 41 11.38 10.46 37.46
N ASP A 42 10.22 9.91 37.73
CA ASP A 42 10.12 8.84 38.68
C ASP A 42 10.95 7.70 38.10
N THR A 43 12.14 7.53 38.64
CA THR A 43 12.96 6.34 38.47
C THR A 43 12.25 5.17 39.12
N GLU A 44 11.13 4.72 38.55
CA GLU A 44 10.62 3.39 38.85
C GLU A 44 11.61 2.40 38.24
N GLU A 45 12.40 1.73 39.08
CA GLU A 45 13.22 0.58 38.71
C GLU A 45 12.35 -0.46 37.97
N GLU A 46 12.93 -1.13 36.98
CA GLU A 46 12.32 -2.31 36.38
C GLU A 46 12.01 -3.28 37.53
N ALA A 47 10.73 -3.52 37.79
CA ALA A 47 10.34 -4.53 38.73
C ALA A 47 10.77 -5.89 38.14
N PRO A 48 11.58 -6.70 38.83
CA PRO A 48 11.81 -8.08 38.42
C PRO A 48 10.46 -8.77 38.33
N ALA A 49 10.33 -9.73 37.40
CA ALA A 49 9.16 -10.62 37.39
C ALA A 49 8.92 -11.13 38.80
N ASP A 50 7.66 -11.10 39.23
CA ASP A 50 7.28 -11.55 40.56
C ASP A 50 7.73 -13.02 40.71
N GLU A 51 8.77 -13.29 41.51
CA GLU A 51 9.35 -14.62 41.66
C GLU A 51 8.31 -15.65 42.21
N ASP A 52 7.22 -15.16 42.77
CA ASP A 52 6.09 -15.96 43.26
C ASP A 52 4.95 -16.12 42.23
N TYR A 53 5.10 -15.56 41.02
CA TYR A 53 4.07 -15.67 39.98
C TYR A 53 3.95 -17.11 39.46
N VAL A 54 2.77 -17.70 39.57
CA VAL A 54 2.46 -19.02 39.01
C VAL A 54 1.67 -18.85 37.73
N PRO A 55 2.26 -19.19 36.53
CA PRO A 55 1.55 -19.09 35.27
C PRO A 55 0.33 -20.04 35.23
N ARG A 56 -0.78 -19.55 34.68
CA ARG A 56 -1.96 -20.38 34.42
C ARG A 56 -1.74 -21.17 33.13
N THR A 57 -2.30 -22.38 33.09
CA THR A 57 -2.44 -23.11 31.81
C THR A 57 -3.56 -22.53 30.97
N GLU A 58 -3.57 -22.80 29.66
CA GLU A 58 -4.66 -22.38 28.78
C GLU A 58 -5.99 -23.00 29.19
N GLU A 59 -6.00 -24.26 29.63
CA GLU A 59 -7.18 -24.94 30.15
C GLU A 59 -7.78 -24.22 31.36
N GLU A 60 -6.93 -23.80 32.31
CA GLU A 60 -7.37 -23.04 33.48
C GLU A 60 -7.92 -21.66 33.10
N ALA A 61 -7.27 -20.97 32.12
CA ALA A 61 -7.72 -19.67 31.63
C ALA A 61 -9.06 -19.80 30.88
N LEU A 62 -9.22 -20.83 30.06
CA LEU A 62 -10.45 -21.09 29.32
C LEU A 62 -11.60 -21.52 30.27
N ALA A 63 -11.32 -22.34 31.30
CA ALA A 63 -12.29 -22.72 32.33
C ALA A 63 -12.79 -21.52 33.14
N ALA A 64 -12.01 -20.46 33.26
CA ALA A 64 -12.40 -19.20 33.90
C ALA A 64 -13.21 -18.27 32.96
N ALA A 65 -13.36 -18.61 31.69
CA ALA A 65 -14.11 -17.86 30.67
C ALA A 65 -15.46 -18.55 30.39
N GLU A 66 -16.49 -17.74 30.22
CA GLU A 66 -17.86 -18.20 29.89
C GLU A 66 -17.96 -18.38 28.35
N LEU A 67 -18.47 -19.52 27.90
CA LEU A 67 -18.87 -19.72 26.51
C LEU A 67 -20.04 -18.78 26.18
N VAL A 68 -19.88 -17.93 25.18
CA VAL A 68 -20.89 -16.99 24.75
C VAL A 68 -21.72 -17.54 23.60
N THR A 69 -21.03 -18.00 22.55
CA THR A 69 -21.65 -18.59 21.36
C THR A 69 -20.64 -19.48 20.64
N GLU A 70 -21.13 -20.43 19.88
CA GLU A 70 -20.31 -21.31 19.06
C GLU A 70 -21.06 -21.75 17.80
N ASN A 71 -20.31 -22.15 16.80
CA ASN A 71 -20.79 -22.83 15.59
C ASN A 71 -19.95 -24.09 15.32
N ASP A 72 -20.06 -24.69 14.14
CA ASP A 72 -19.34 -25.93 13.82
C ASP A 72 -17.82 -25.73 13.73
N LYS A 73 -17.35 -24.49 13.46
CA LYS A 73 -15.93 -24.16 13.24
C LYS A 73 -15.29 -23.49 14.46
N LEU A 74 -16.02 -22.59 15.13
CA LEU A 74 -15.48 -21.65 16.09
C LEU A 74 -16.28 -21.65 17.39
N ALA A 75 -15.61 -21.29 18.52
CA ALA A 75 -16.28 -20.97 19.76
C ALA A 75 -15.72 -19.67 20.36
N LEU A 76 -16.60 -18.78 20.81
CA LEU A 76 -16.25 -17.50 21.44
C LEU A 76 -16.53 -17.56 22.94
N HIS A 77 -15.48 -17.32 23.72
CA HIS A 77 -15.55 -17.26 25.17
C HIS A 77 -15.20 -15.86 25.69
N VAL A 78 -15.67 -15.49 26.88
CA VAL A 78 -15.32 -14.25 27.56
C VAL A 78 -15.07 -14.42 29.05
N ASN A 79 -13.95 -13.91 29.54
CA ASN A 79 -13.74 -13.67 30.95
C ASN A 79 -14.22 -12.25 31.30
N LYS A 80 -15.41 -12.11 31.85
CA LYS A 80 -16.02 -10.80 32.16
C LYS A 80 -15.27 -10.00 33.21
N LYS A 81 -14.51 -10.66 34.09
CA LYS A 81 -13.73 -10.02 35.16
C LYS A 81 -12.45 -9.42 34.62
N GLU A 82 -11.78 -10.15 33.77
CA GLU A 82 -10.52 -9.71 33.12
C GLU A 82 -10.75 -8.90 31.87
N VAL A 83 -11.95 -8.99 31.27
CA VAL A 83 -12.34 -8.41 29.99
C VAL A 83 -11.48 -8.99 28.86
N THR A 84 -11.26 -10.30 28.90
CA THR A 84 -10.46 -11.05 27.93
C THR A 84 -11.38 -11.96 27.12
N LEU A 85 -11.15 -12.03 25.82
CA LEU A 85 -11.84 -12.90 24.87
C LEU A 85 -10.93 -14.06 24.48
N ALA A 86 -11.54 -15.22 24.21
CA ALA A 86 -10.89 -16.37 23.60
C ALA A 86 -11.70 -16.83 22.39
N LEU A 87 -11.06 -16.90 21.23
CA LEU A 87 -11.60 -17.50 20.02
C LEU A 87 -10.93 -18.86 19.83
N VAL A 88 -11.72 -19.93 19.89
CA VAL A 88 -11.24 -21.30 19.73
C VAL A 88 -11.49 -21.75 18.29
N ASP A 89 -10.44 -22.13 17.57
CA ASP A 89 -10.54 -22.88 16.31
C ASP A 89 -10.78 -24.36 16.64
N LYS A 90 -11.97 -24.86 16.34
CA LYS A 90 -12.35 -26.25 16.64
C LYS A 90 -11.63 -27.29 15.77
N ASN A 91 -11.03 -26.87 14.63
CA ASN A 91 -10.28 -27.77 13.79
C ASN A 91 -8.93 -28.15 14.39
N THR A 92 -8.16 -27.14 14.83
CA THR A 92 -6.84 -27.35 15.45
C THR A 92 -6.89 -27.51 16.96
N GLY A 93 -7.86 -26.88 17.60
CA GLY A 93 -7.94 -26.69 19.05
C GLY A 93 -7.18 -25.45 19.54
N GLU A 94 -6.58 -24.68 18.64
CA GLU A 94 -5.86 -23.43 18.96
C GLU A 94 -6.80 -22.40 19.60
N ILE A 95 -6.30 -21.72 20.63
CA ILE A 95 -7.03 -20.68 21.35
C ILE A 95 -6.38 -19.32 21.09
N TRP A 96 -7.07 -18.47 20.36
CA TRP A 96 -6.64 -17.12 20.07
C TRP A 96 -7.14 -16.13 21.13
N TRP A 97 -6.25 -15.74 22.03
CA TRP A 97 -6.56 -14.83 23.13
C TRP A 97 -6.49 -13.37 22.71
N SER A 98 -7.44 -12.55 23.18
CA SER A 98 -7.40 -11.09 22.98
C SER A 98 -6.26 -10.42 23.74
N ASN A 99 -5.79 -11.06 24.80
CA ASN A 99 -4.71 -10.59 25.67
C ASN A 99 -3.92 -11.78 26.20
N PRO A 100 -2.61 -11.66 26.43
CA PRO A 100 -1.82 -12.73 27.02
C PRO A 100 -2.38 -13.18 28.38
N ILE A 101 -2.63 -14.48 28.54
CA ILE A 101 -3.20 -15.05 29.78
C ILE A 101 -2.25 -14.92 30.97
N ASN A 102 -0.95 -14.81 30.71
CA ASN A 102 0.12 -14.73 31.69
C ASN A 102 0.89 -13.40 31.64
N ALA A 103 0.21 -12.29 31.26
CA ALA A 103 0.82 -10.97 31.16
C ALA A 103 1.52 -10.50 32.44
N ASP A 104 1.00 -10.88 33.61
CA ASP A 104 1.57 -10.48 34.93
C ASP A 104 2.94 -11.12 35.20
N GLY A 105 3.30 -12.20 34.52
CA GLY A 105 4.61 -12.85 34.62
C GLY A 105 5.64 -12.29 33.61
N SER A 106 5.27 -11.32 32.76
CA SER A 106 6.16 -10.73 31.78
C SER A 106 7.17 -9.79 32.45
N SER A 107 8.37 -9.74 31.89
CA SER A 107 9.33 -8.66 32.16
C SER A 107 8.74 -7.32 31.73
N GLY A 108 9.15 -6.24 32.36
CA GLY A 108 8.74 -4.88 32.01
C GLY A 108 8.20 -4.07 33.17
N LYS A 109 7.93 -2.80 32.90
CA LYS A 109 7.34 -1.89 33.91
C LYS A 109 5.84 -2.18 34.06
N LYS A 110 5.33 -1.93 35.26
CA LYS A 110 3.90 -2.12 35.59
C LYS A 110 2.96 -1.49 34.56
N ALA A 111 3.31 -0.32 34.01
CA ALA A 111 2.50 0.35 32.98
C ALA A 111 2.40 -0.48 31.70
N GLN A 112 3.48 -1.09 31.24
CA GLN A 112 3.55 -1.95 30.06
C GLN A 112 2.76 -3.26 30.25
N ILE A 113 2.92 -3.90 31.43
CA ILE A 113 2.12 -5.08 31.80
C ILE A 113 0.63 -4.75 31.80
N GLN A 114 0.22 -3.58 32.32
CA GLN A 114 -1.18 -3.17 32.26
C GLN A 114 -1.66 -2.88 30.83
N GLU A 115 -0.78 -2.47 29.92
CA GLU A 115 -1.10 -2.29 28.52
C GLU A 115 -1.34 -3.63 27.81
N LEU A 116 -0.53 -4.66 28.07
CA LEU A 116 -0.76 -6.03 27.59
C LEU A 116 -2.16 -6.56 27.96
N LYS A 117 -2.69 -6.16 29.11
CA LYS A 117 -3.99 -6.57 29.65
C LYS A 117 -5.15 -5.68 29.18
N ALA A 118 -4.88 -4.64 28.41
CA ALA A 118 -5.91 -3.69 27.97
C ALA A 118 -6.66 -4.21 26.74
N GLY A 119 -7.98 -4.25 26.80
CA GLY A 119 -8.81 -4.59 25.63
C GLY A 119 -8.91 -3.44 24.61
N MET A 120 -8.55 -2.21 25.04
CA MET A 120 -8.60 -1.02 24.19
C MET A 120 -7.61 0.05 24.68
N VAL A 121 -6.98 0.74 23.74
CA VAL A 121 -6.19 1.96 23.96
C VAL A 121 -6.88 3.12 23.24
N LEU A 122 -7.10 4.22 23.97
CA LEU A 122 -7.68 5.47 23.48
C LEU A 122 -6.60 6.54 23.39
N THR A 123 -6.44 7.18 22.24
CA THR A 123 -5.71 8.44 22.13
C THR A 123 -6.73 9.58 21.87
N TYR A 124 -6.61 10.66 22.63
CA TYR A 124 -7.47 11.83 22.45
C TYR A 124 -6.64 13.11 22.37
N GLY A 125 -7.12 14.05 21.55
CA GLY A 125 -6.55 15.38 21.43
C GLY A 125 -7.08 16.30 22.52
N GLU A 126 -6.22 17.18 23.04
CA GLU A 126 -6.57 18.26 23.97
C GLU A 126 -6.28 19.61 23.26
N PRO A 127 -7.26 20.17 22.49
CA PRO A 127 -7.06 21.39 21.70
C PRO A 127 -6.53 22.57 22.49
N SER A 128 -7.00 22.78 23.73
CA SER A 128 -6.53 23.88 24.59
C SER A 128 -5.06 23.74 24.99
N LYS A 129 -4.56 22.50 25.11
CA LYS A 129 -3.17 22.18 25.45
C LYS A 129 -2.33 21.87 24.20
N ARG A 130 -2.96 21.74 23.01
CA ARG A 130 -2.31 21.46 21.72
C ARG A 130 -1.49 20.17 21.72
N LYS A 131 -1.95 19.15 22.43
CA LYS A 131 -1.29 17.85 22.57
C LYS A 131 -2.27 16.69 22.43
N THR A 132 -1.75 15.50 22.32
CA THR A 132 -2.47 14.23 22.45
C THR A 132 -2.15 13.58 23.79
N THR A 133 -3.08 12.77 24.30
CA THR A 133 -2.92 11.98 25.50
C THR A 133 -3.42 10.57 25.22
N THR A 134 -2.66 9.56 25.65
CA THR A 134 -3.03 8.15 25.52
C THR A 134 -3.49 7.56 26.85
N ALA A 135 -4.52 6.73 26.81
CA ALA A 135 -5.08 6.07 27.97
C ALA A 135 -5.50 4.63 27.63
N ASN A 136 -4.99 3.64 28.36
CA ASN A 136 -5.46 2.27 28.19
C ASN A 136 -6.67 1.94 29.08
N SER A 137 -7.50 1.00 28.65
CA SER A 137 -8.75 0.63 29.30
C SER A 137 -8.55 -0.01 30.69
N LYS A 138 -7.37 -0.57 30.97
CA LYS A 138 -7.08 -1.26 32.23
C LYS A 138 -6.78 -0.31 33.37
N VAL A 139 -6.06 0.79 33.09
CA VAL A 139 -5.60 1.77 34.10
C VAL A 139 -6.49 2.98 34.17
N LYS A 140 -6.86 3.56 33.03
CA LYS A 140 -7.58 4.84 32.93
C LYS A 140 -9.05 4.66 32.55
N GLY A 141 -9.45 3.45 32.13
CA GLY A 141 -10.82 3.13 31.72
C GLY A 141 -11.54 2.19 32.68
N LYS A 142 -12.83 2.02 32.40
CA LYS A 142 -13.68 0.94 32.96
C LYS A 142 -14.39 0.28 31.81
N ALA A 143 -14.47 -1.04 31.81
CA ALA A 143 -15.19 -1.81 30.83
C ALA A 143 -16.45 -2.45 31.42
N LYS A 144 -17.55 -2.40 30.67
CA LYS A 144 -18.79 -3.12 30.99
C LYS A 144 -19.04 -4.14 29.89
N VAL A 145 -18.98 -5.41 30.23
CA VAL A 145 -19.24 -6.53 29.32
C VAL A 145 -20.71 -6.91 29.36
N THR A 146 -21.35 -7.05 28.21
CA THR A 146 -22.70 -7.57 28.05
C THR A 146 -22.69 -8.63 26.98
N THR A 147 -23.18 -9.81 27.26
CA THR A 147 -23.30 -10.93 26.32
C THR A 147 -24.69 -10.97 25.68
N SER A 148 -24.76 -11.38 24.43
CA SER A 148 -25.99 -11.65 23.67
C SER A 148 -25.91 -13.05 23.06
N LYS A 149 -26.94 -13.48 22.34
CA LYS A 149 -26.96 -14.79 21.66
C LYS A 149 -25.83 -14.95 20.64
N ASP A 150 -25.49 -13.87 19.94
CA ASP A 150 -24.58 -13.92 18.80
C ASP A 150 -23.22 -13.26 19.08
N GLY A 151 -22.99 -12.77 20.33
CA GLY A 151 -21.72 -12.11 20.62
C GLY A 151 -21.68 -11.32 21.92
N ILE A 152 -20.78 -10.33 21.95
CA ILE A 152 -20.40 -9.56 23.13
C ILE A 152 -20.39 -8.08 22.78
N LYS A 153 -20.99 -7.23 23.63
CA LYS A 153 -20.79 -5.76 23.58
C LYS A 153 -19.98 -5.35 24.81
N ILE A 154 -18.85 -4.70 24.58
CA ILE A 154 -18.00 -4.12 25.61
C ILE A 154 -18.08 -2.59 25.50
N THR A 155 -18.51 -1.93 26.57
CA THR A 155 -18.53 -0.47 26.63
C THR A 155 -17.38 0.02 27.48
N TYR A 156 -16.40 0.66 26.87
CA TYR A 156 -15.24 1.25 27.52
C TYR A 156 -15.54 2.71 27.89
N LYS A 157 -15.40 3.04 29.18
CA LYS A 157 -15.61 4.41 29.69
C LYS A 157 -14.33 4.95 30.30
N PHE A 158 -13.78 6.02 29.72
CA PHE A 158 -12.60 6.75 30.20
C PHE A 158 -13.04 7.97 30.98
N ASN A 159 -13.15 7.84 32.29
CA ASN A 159 -13.74 8.90 33.14
C ASN A 159 -12.95 10.21 33.11
N SER A 160 -11.60 10.15 33.07
CA SER A 160 -10.73 11.33 33.00
C SER A 160 -10.84 12.06 31.66
N ALA A 161 -11.06 11.33 30.58
CA ALA A 161 -11.28 11.87 29.24
C ALA A 161 -12.76 12.24 29.02
N LYS A 162 -13.69 11.69 29.80
CA LYS A 162 -15.14 11.77 29.59
C LYS A 162 -15.54 11.24 28.19
N ILE A 163 -14.87 10.19 27.76
CA ILE A 163 -15.10 9.51 26.47
C ILE A 163 -15.62 8.11 26.75
N THR A 164 -16.67 7.73 26.01
CA THR A 164 -17.21 6.34 26.07
C THR A 164 -17.21 5.76 24.66
N VAL A 165 -16.68 4.53 24.53
CA VAL A 165 -16.56 3.80 23.26
C VAL A 165 -17.23 2.43 23.39
N PRO A 166 -18.37 2.18 22.75
CA PRO A 166 -18.97 0.86 22.64
C PRO A 166 -18.31 0.08 21.50
N VAL A 167 -18.00 -1.19 21.78
CA VAL A 167 -17.40 -2.14 20.81
C VAL A 167 -18.24 -3.40 20.80
N THR A 168 -18.60 -3.92 19.65
CA THR A 168 -19.35 -5.16 19.49
C THR A 168 -18.47 -6.21 18.85
N TYR A 169 -18.51 -7.43 19.40
CA TYR A 169 -17.84 -8.61 18.90
C TYR A 169 -18.92 -9.64 18.53
N THR A 170 -18.96 -10.07 17.28
CA THR A 170 -19.93 -11.04 16.76
C THR A 170 -19.19 -12.24 16.19
N LEU A 171 -19.60 -13.45 16.54
CA LEU A 171 -19.11 -14.66 15.92
C LEU A 171 -19.90 -14.89 14.62
N GLU A 172 -19.24 -14.79 13.50
CA GLU A 172 -19.75 -15.11 12.17
C GLU A 172 -19.39 -16.58 11.83
N ASP A 173 -19.72 -17.00 10.61
CA ASP A 173 -19.59 -18.41 10.19
C ASP A 173 -18.15 -18.94 10.29
N ASP A 174 -17.16 -18.13 9.91
CA ASP A 174 -15.76 -18.51 9.85
C ASP A 174 -14.80 -17.48 10.45
N HIS A 175 -15.33 -16.44 11.12
CA HIS A 175 -14.49 -15.40 11.71
C HIS A 175 -15.15 -14.72 12.93
N LEU A 176 -14.32 -14.09 13.73
CA LEU A 176 -14.75 -13.13 14.74
C LEU A 176 -14.75 -11.73 14.14
N LYS A 177 -15.87 -11.02 14.19
CA LYS A 177 -16.01 -9.65 13.75
C LYS A 177 -16.06 -8.68 14.93
N LEU A 178 -15.15 -7.72 14.96
CA LEU A 178 -15.19 -6.54 15.80
C LEU A 178 -15.83 -5.38 15.01
N SER A 179 -16.78 -4.67 15.59
CA SER A 179 -17.37 -3.48 14.98
C SER A 179 -17.56 -2.33 15.98
N VAL A 180 -17.38 -1.10 15.47
CA VAL A 180 -17.63 0.14 16.21
C VAL A 180 -18.43 1.08 15.32
N ASP A 181 -19.66 1.39 15.72
CA ASP A 181 -20.39 2.53 15.17
C ASP A 181 -19.83 3.81 15.85
N THR A 182 -19.14 4.63 15.10
CA THR A 182 -18.49 5.82 15.67
C THR A 182 -19.48 6.88 16.12
N SER A 183 -20.73 6.83 15.66
CA SER A 183 -21.80 7.71 16.13
C SER A 183 -22.24 7.40 17.56
N GLU A 184 -21.97 6.18 18.07
CA GLU A 184 -22.20 5.81 19.48
C GLU A 184 -21.08 6.28 20.42
N ILE A 185 -19.95 6.76 19.88
CA ILE A 185 -18.86 7.32 20.70
C ILE A 185 -19.35 8.65 21.32
N THR A 186 -19.24 8.75 22.64
CA THR A 186 -19.61 9.99 23.33
C THR A 186 -18.38 10.75 23.81
N GLU A 187 -18.34 12.05 23.53
CA GLU A 187 -17.32 13.02 23.94
C GLU A 187 -17.99 14.09 24.80
N GLU A 188 -18.06 13.91 26.11
CA GLU A 188 -18.76 14.82 27.03
C GLU A 188 -17.97 16.09 27.36
N ASP A 189 -16.66 16.12 27.02
CA ASP A 189 -15.76 17.24 27.25
C ASP A 189 -15.30 17.81 25.91
N GLY A 190 -15.74 19.01 25.56
CA GLY A 190 -15.43 19.65 24.28
C GLY A 190 -13.93 19.96 24.05
N ASP A 191 -13.08 19.79 25.06
CA ASP A 191 -11.62 19.92 24.94
C ASP A 191 -10.90 18.56 24.92
N LYS A 192 -11.65 17.45 24.78
CA LYS A 192 -11.08 16.09 24.68
C LYS A 192 -11.76 15.35 23.55
N LEU A 193 -11.03 15.28 22.44
CA LEU A 193 -11.52 14.76 21.17
C LEU A 193 -10.86 13.41 20.86
N THR A 194 -11.63 12.36 20.67
CA THR A 194 -11.12 11.06 20.25
C THR A 194 -10.38 11.20 18.93
N THR A 195 -9.10 10.81 18.88
CA THR A 195 -8.28 10.88 17.68
C THR A 195 -7.93 9.50 17.14
N LYS A 196 -7.52 8.57 18.02
CA LYS A 196 -7.12 7.22 17.62
C LYS A 196 -7.67 6.17 18.58
N LEU A 197 -8.06 5.03 18.04
CA LEU A 197 -8.53 3.85 18.76
C LEU A 197 -7.68 2.64 18.37
N SER A 198 -7.25 1.86 19.36
CA SER A 198 -6.57 0.58 19.16
C SER A 198 -7.31 -0.49 19.95
N PHE A 199 -7.66 -1.58 19.31
CA PHE A 199 -8.42 -2.67 19.92
C PHE A 199 -7.59 -3.94 19.94
N MET A 200 -7.68 -4.70 21.05
CA MET A 200 -7.02 -5.99 21.19
C MET A 200 -5.56 -5.96 20.64
N THR A 201 -4.78 -4.98 21.12
CA THR A 201 -3.40 -4.74 20.64
C THR A 201 -2.46 -5.92 20.82
N THR A 202 -2.88 -6.91 21.57
CA THR A 202 -2.14 -8.15 21.86
C THR A 202 -2.93 -9.40 21.49
N PHE A 203 -3.89 -9.28 20.53
CA PHE A 203 -4.62 -10.46 20.04
C PHE A 203 -3.68 -11.45 19.37
N GLY A 204 -3.72 -12.72 19.81
CA GLY A 204 -2.83 -13.74 19.27
C GLY A 204 -1.34 -13.50 19.53
N ALA A 205 -1.00 -12.61 20.48
CA ALA A 205 0.39 -12.32 20.82
C ALA A 205 1.16 -13.61 21.16
N ALA A 206 2.38 -13.71 20.62
CA ALA A 206 3.24 -14.86 20.82
C ALA A 206 4.25 -14.61 21.93
N THR A 207 4.53 -15.63 22.73
CA THR A 207 5.52 -15.62 23.81
C THR A 207 6.93 -15.84 23.29
N THR A 208 7.92 -15.77 24.18
CA THR A 208 9.34 -16.08 23.87
C THR A 208 9.58 -17.53 23.50
N ASP A 209 8.69 -18.43 23.89
CA ASP A 209 8.81 -19.88 23.65
C ASP A 209 8.10 -20.33 22.36
N GLU A 210 7.29 -19.45 21.76
CA GLU A 210 6.57 -19.73 20.52
C GLU A 210 7.38 -19.41 19.29
N ASN A 211 7.28 -20.28 18.27
CA ASN A 211 7.84 -20.06 16.94
C ASN A 211 6.74 -19.67 15.97
N GLY A 212 7.08 -18.79 15.05
CA GLY A 212 6.17 -18.31 14.03
C GLY A 212 6.59 -16.94 13.51
N TYR A 213 5.67 -16.27 12.82
CA TYR A 213 5.95 -14.97 12.22
C TYR A 213 4.67 -14.19 11.93
N PHE A 214 4.84 -12.90 11.73
CA PHE A 214 3.82 -12.01 11.16
C PHE A 214 4.01 -11.87 9.66
N VAL A 215 2.90 -11.83 8.92
CA VAL A 215 2.83 -11.52 7.49
C VAL A 215 2.40 -10.06 7.34
N ILE A 216 3.27 -9.24 6.74
CA ILE A 216 3.09 -7.79 6.65
C ILE A 216 2.99 -7.38 5.17
N PRO A 217 1.95 -6.66 4.74
CA PRO A 217 1.74 -6.26 3.35
C PRO A 217 2.45 -4.93 3.00
N ASP A 218 3.73 -4.79 3.36
CA ASP A 218 4.56 -3.65 3.00
C ASP A 218 5.10 -3.84 1.57
N GLY A 219 4.69 -3.01 0.64
CA GLY A 219 4.96 -3.17 -0.78
C GLY A 219 4.47 -4.51 -1.30
N SER A 220 5.38 -5.35 -1.78
CA SER A 220 5.09 -6.74 -2.19
C SER A 220 4.68 -7.61 -0.99
N GLY A 221 5.39 -7.50 0.12
CA GLY A 221 5.14 -8.20 1.37
C GLY A 221 6.41 -8.59 2.11
N ALA A 222 6.31 -8.76 3.43
CA ALA A 222 7.43 -9.13 4.30
C ALA A 222 7.00 -10.04 5.46
N LEU A 223 7.97 -10.70 6.06
CA LEU A 223 7.81 -11.49 7.29
C LEU A 223 8.59 -10.87 8.44
N ILE A 224 8.01 -10.94 9.65
CA ILE A 224 8.67 -10.63 10.92
C ILE A 224 8.61 -11.89 11.78
N ASN A 225 9.73 -12.57 11.98
CA ASN A 225 9.80 -13.75 12.83
C ASN A 225 9.62 -13.36 14.30
N PHE A 226 8.93 -14.20 15.05
CA PHE A 226 8.87 -14.03 16.49
C PHE A 226 10.26 -14.16 17.10
N ASN A 227 10.52 -13.40 18.14
CA ASN A 227 11.76 -13.49 18.92
C ASN A 227 13.03 -13.34 18.07
N ASN A 228 13.00 -12.55 16.99
CA ASN A 228 14.12 -12.39 16.05
C ASN A 228 15.34 -11.60 16.65
N GLY A 229 15.25 -11.15 17.88
CA GLY A 229 16.33 -10.45 18.59
C GLY A 229 16.56 -8.99 18.17
N LYS A 230 15.74 -8.45 17.26
CA LYS A 230 15.87 -7.07 16.75
C LYS A 230 15.30 -6.01 17.71
N THR A 231 15.53 -6.18 19.00
CA THR A 231 14.93 -5.40 20.10
C THR A 231 15.32 -3.93 20.13
N GLY A 232 16.49 -3.57 19.60
CA GLY A 232 17.00 -2.21 19.51
C GLY A 232 16.55 -1.42 18.29
N LEU A 233 15.81 -2.05 17.38
CA LEU A 233 15.35 -1.43 16.15
C LEU A 233 13.95 -0.81 16.34
N LYS A 234 13.56 0.06 15.40
CA LYS A 234 12.19 0.63 15.40
C LYS A 234 11.15 -0.44 15.16
N THR A 235 10.01 -0.34 15.83
CA THR A 235 8.83 -1.15 15.54
C THR A 235 8.27 -0.79 14.17
N TYR A 236 7.66 -1.75 13.47
CA TYR A 236 7.00 -1.48 12.20
C TYR A 236 5.70 -0.72 12.41
N SER A 237 5.45 0.27 11.56
CA SER A 237 4.18 0.99 11.50
C SER A 237 3.90 1.39 10.05
N GLY A 238 2.95 0.70 9.39
CA GLY A 238 2.57 0.93 8.01
C GLY A 238 1.12 1.40 7.89
N LYS A 239 0.89 2.61 7.36
CA LYS A 239 -0.46 3.15 7.18
C LYS A 239 -1.12 2.54 5.94
N VAL A 240 -2.30 1.96 6.12
CA VAL A 240 -3.10 1.39 5.03
C VAL A 240 -3.42 2.48 3.99
N TYR A 241 -3.14 2.17 2.72
CA TYR A 241 -3.28 3.09 1.57
C TYR A 241 -2.45 4.37 1.69
N GLY A 242 -1.32 4.32 2.40
CA GLY A 242 -0.41 5.44 2.56
C GLY A 242 -0.96 6.57 3.43
N ARG A 243 -0.26 7.69 3.45
CA ARG A 243 -0.57 8.85 4.31
C ARG A 243 -1.65 9.75 3.71
N ASP A 244 -2.31 10.52 4.57
CA ASP A 244 -3.13 11.67 4.15
C ASP A 244 -2.21 12.83 3.75
N ILE A 245 -1.99 12.98 2.44
CA ILE A 245 -1.09 13.99 1.88
C ILE A 245 -1.63 15.43 2.02
N THR A 246 -2.88 15.59 2.47
CA THR A 246 -3.44 16.90 2.81
C THR A 246 -2.93 17.39 4.16
N ALA A 247 -2.83 16.49 5.14
CA ALA A 247 -2.51 16.84 6.52
C ALA A 247 -1.03 17.14 6.73
N VAL A 248 -0.12 16.31 6.17
CA VAL A 248 1.33 16.46 6.36
C VAL A 248 2.04 16.38 5.01
N GLN A 249 2.92 17.33 4.74
CA GLN A 249 3.80 17.26 3.58
C GLN A 249 5.02 16.39 3.92
N GLN A 250 5.31 15.45 3.03
CA GLN A 250 6.50 14.64 3.16
C GLN A 250 7.70 15.37 2.57
N THR A 251 8.73 15.57 3.36
CA THR A 251 9.98 16.23 2.95
C THR A 251 11.11 15.23 2.66
N ALA A 252 10.98 13.99 3.10
CA ALA A 252 11.93 12.91 2.90
C ALA A 252 11.24 11.68 2.26
N PRO A 253 12.00 10.78 1.61
CA PRO A 253 11.46 9.49 1.16
C PRO A 253 10.83 8.71 2.32
N ALA A 254 9.74 8.00 2.05
CA ALA A 254 9.13 7.12 3.03
C ALA A 254 10.08 5.97 3.39
N VAL A 255 10.15 5.62 4.68
CA VAL A 255 10.93 4.47 5.16
C VAL A 255 10.17 3.15 5.03
N THR A 256 8.87 3.20 4.74
CA THR A 256 8.00 2.06 4.45
C THR A 256 7.41 2.20 3.06
N GLN A 257 7.14 1.09 2.41
CA GLN A 257 6.37 1.11 1.17
C GLN A 257 4.87 1.20 1.45
N GLN A 258 4.08 1.36 0.38
CA GLN A 258 2.64 1.42 0.48
C GLN A 258 2.07 0.09 0.97
N VAL A 259 1.14 0.17 1.90
CA VAL A 259 0.30 -0.95 2.32
C VAL A 259 -0.93 -0.97 1.42
N TYR A 260 -0.92 -1.80 0.37
CA TYR A 260 -2.01 -1.91 -0.61
C TYR A 260 -3.19 -2.71 -0.09
N LEU A 261 -2.93 -3.68 0.80
CA LEU A 261 -3.90 -4.63 1.31
C LEU A 261 -4.17 -4.36 2.80
N PRO A 262 -5.42 -4.08 3.24
CA PRO A 262 -5.75 -3.74 4.63
C PRO A 262 -5.80 -5.01 5.51
N MET A 263 -4.71 -5.79 5.53
CA MET A 263 -4.65 -7.05 6.25
C MET A 263 -3.27 -7.29 6.86
N TYR A 264 -3.19 -8.18 7.83
CA TYR A 264 -1.95 -8.82 8.27
C TYR A 264 -2.21 -10.27 8.65
N GLY A 265 -1.15 -11.08 8.72
CA GLY A 265 -1.22 -12.48 9.15
C GLY A 265 -0.42 -12.76 10.41
N ILE A 266 -0.85 -13.77 11.15
CA ILE A 266 -0.10 -14.38 12.26
C ILE A 266 -0.01 -15.88 11.93
N VAL A 267 1.17 -16.48 11.98
CA VAL A 267 1.38 -17.90 11.71
C VAL A 267 2.08 -18.55 12.91
N LYS A 268 1.49 -19.65 13.42
CA LYS A 268 1.98 -20.44 14.56
C LYS A 268 1.83 -21.93 14.23
N GLY A 269 2.87 -22.56 13.65
CA GLY A 269 2.84 -23.99 13.33
C GLY A 269 1.69 -24.38 12.39
N ASN A 270 0.73 -25.17 12.88
CA ASN A 270 -0.43 -25.63 12.12
C ASN A 270 -1.65 -24.70 12.21
N SER A 271 -1.50 -23.54 12.83
CA SER A 271 -2.54 -22.55 13.02
C SER A 271 -2.10 -21.19 12.52
N GLY A 272 -2.98 -20.50 11.81
CA GLY A 272 -2.79 -19.14 11.34
C GLY A 272 -3.99 -18.26 11.68
N MET A 273 -3.78 -16.96 11.58
CA MET A 273 -4.83 -15.95 11.71
C MET A 273 -4.65 -14.91 10.64
N MET A 274 -5.63 -14.72 9.77
CA MET A 274 -5.70 -13.56 8.88
C MET A 274 -6.57 -12.50 9.55
N VAL A 275 -6.07 -11.28 9.64
CA VAL A 275 -6.80 -10.15 10.23
C VAL A 275 -6.98 -9.06 9.17
N VAL A 276 -8.21 -8.63 8.98
CA VAL A 276 -8.57 -7.66 7.93
C VAL A 276 -9.29 -6.47 8.54
N ALA A 277 -8.90 -5.26 8.14
CA ALA A 277 -9.68 -4.05 8.37
C ALA A 277 -10.77 -3.96 7.27
N GLY A 278 -11.99 -4.42 7.59
CA GLY A 278 -13.11 -4.50 6.63
C GLY A 278 -13.80 -3.16 6.40
N LYS A 279 -13.87 -2.29 7.44
CA LYS A 279 -14.40 -0.92 7.34
C LYS A 279 -13.53 0.03 8.13
N GLY A 280 -13.45 1.28 7.67
CA GLY A 280 -12.52 2.27 8.20
C GLY A 280 -11.07 1.94 7.92
N ASP A 281 -10.82 1.08 6.94
CA ASP A 281 -9.50 0.66 6.46
C ASP A 281 -8.60 1.84 6.09
N THR A 282 -9.19 2.93 5.57
CA THR A 282 -8.48 4.18 5.27
C THR A 282 -7.90 4.89 6.51
N ALA A 283 -8.45 4.59 7.69
CA ALA A 283 -7.98 5.09 8.98
C ALA A 283 -6.97 4.14 9.64
N ALA A 284 -6.83 2.91 9.12
CA ALA A 284 -6.04 1.85 9.73
C ALA A 284 -4.54 2.05 9.55
N THR A 285 -3.78 1.62 10.55
CA THR A 285 -2.32 1.49 10.54
C THR A 285 -1.97 0.13 11.11
N ILE A 286 -1.15 -0.64 10.42
CA ILE A 286 -0.61 -1.90 10.90
C ILE A 286 0.62 -1.59 11.77
N ASN A 287 0.60 -2.07 13.01
CA ASN A 287 1.73 -1.96 13.92
C ASN A 287 2.21 -3.37 14.29
N ALA A 288 3.52 -3.59 14.24
CA ALA A 288 4.11 -4.86 14.65
C ALA A 288 5.38 -4.64 15.45
N TYR A 289 5.54 -5.43 16.50
CA TYR A 289 6.74 -5.43 17.33
C TYR A 289 7.09 -6.85 17.77
N VAL A 290 8.37 -7.09 18.02
CA VAL A 290 8.88 -8.35 18.55
C VAL A 290 9.15 -8.22 20.05
N SER A 291 9.22 -9.38 20.71
CA SER A 291 9.59 -9.47 22.13
C SER A 291 10.84 -8.63 22.45
N GLY A 292 10.78 -7.85 23.52
CA GLY A 292 11.82 -6.94 23.98
C GLY A 292 11.75 -5.51 23.41
N GLN A 293 11.14 -5.28 22.25
CA GLN A 293 11.02 -3.91 21.70
C GLN A 293 10.19 -2.98 22.59
N ASN A 294 9.07 -3.46 23.11
CA ASN A 294 8.21 -2.72 24.03
C ASN A 294 8.52 -3.05 25.50
N LYS A 295 9.71 -3.58 25.78
CA LYS A 295 10.14 -4.02 27.12
C LYS A 295 9.15 -5.03 27.73
N THR A 296 8.58 -5.89 26.92
CA THR A 296 7.72 -7.02 27.29
C THR A 296 8.18 -8.26 26.54
N ASP A 297 7.78 -9.44 27.01
CA ASP A 297 8.19 -10.74 26.46
C ASP A 297 7.23 -11.23 25.36
N PHE A 298 6.51 -10.33 24.72
CA PHE A 298 5.49 -10.68 23.71
C PHE A 298 5.79 -10.06 22.36
N ASN A 299 5.52 -10.85 21.30
CA ASN A 299 5.46 -10.41 19.93
C ASN A 299 4.01 -10.08 19.57
N SER A 300 3.74 -8.98 18.90
CA SER A 300 2.37 -8.60 18.55
C SER A 300 2.26 -7.84 17.25
N CYS A 301 1.11 -8.03 16.55
CA CYS A 301 0.70 -7.28 15.38
C CYS A 301 -0.78 -6.87 15.52
N TYR A 302 -1.12 -5.61 15.22
CA TYR A 302 -2.45 -5.09 15.41
C TYR A 302 -2.74 -3.86 14.55
N PHE A 303 -4.03 -3.48 14.45
CA PHE A 303 -4.47 -2.24 13.82
C PHE A 303 -4.68 -1.11 14.83
N ASP A 304 -4.15 0.08 14.50
CA ASP A 304 -4.61 1.37 15.02
C ASP A 304 -5.59 2.01 14.03
N PHE A 305 -6.56 2.79 14.52
CA PHE A 305 -7.50 3.53 13.70
C PHE A 305 -7.47 5.02 14.06
N GLU A 306 -6.92 5.85 13.17
CA GLU A 306 -6.96 7.31 13.29
C GLU A 306 -8.29 7.84 12.74
N ILE A 307 -9.27 8.01 13.62
CA ILE A 307 -10.66 8.39 13.27
C ILE A 307 -10.92 9.88 13.24
N ARG A 308 -9.96 10.68 13.72
CA ARG A 308 -10.00 12.13 13.68
C ARG A 308 -8.64 12.69 13.30
N THR A 309 -8.57 13.36 12.18
CA THR A 309 -7.32 13.91 11.63
C THR A 309 -6.83 15.10 12.48
N SER A 310 -5.52 15.17 12.61
CA SER A 310 -4.81 16.32 13.18
C SER A 310 -3.84 16.90 12.16
N ASP A 311 -3.41 18.14 12.37
CA ASP A 311 -2.43 18.82 11.53
C ASP A 311 -1.54 19.67 12.41
N GLU A 312 -0.40 20.08 11.89
CA GLU A 312 0.52 20.96 12.55
C GLU A 312 0.51 22.34 11.88
N TYR A 313 0.48 23.36 12.70
CA TYR A 313 0.49 24.75 12.26
C TYR A 313 1.69 25.49 12.87
N GLN A 314 2.56 25.99 12.01
CA GLN A 314 3.73 26.75 12.41
C GLN A 314 3.43 28.24 12.41
N MET A 315 3.51 28.88 13.57
CA MET A 315 3.34 30.34 13.71
C MET A 315 4.67 31.05 13.57
N GLY A 316 4.88 31.74 12.43
CA GLY A 316 6.06 32.58 12.19
C GLY A 316 7.28 31.81 11.67
N ALA A 317 8.42 32.51 11.63
CA ALA A 317 9.70 32.00 11.11
C ALA A 317 10.58 31.38 12.21
N SER A 318 10.07 31.22 13.44
CA SER A 318 10.85 30.66 14.55
C SER A 318 10.81 29.12 14.51
N ASN A 319 11.89 28.50 14.98
CA ASN A 319 11.98 27.05 15.19
C ASN A 319 11.15 26.56 16.39
N ASP A 320 10.17 27.30 16.83
CA ASP A 320 9.27 26.87 17.90
C ASP A 320 8.47 25.65 17.46
N SER A 321 8.20 24.75 18.39
CA SER A 321 7.42 23.55 18.14
C SER A 321 6.10 23.88 17.45
N PRO A 322 5.72 23.20 16.37
CA PRO A 322 4.47 23.45 15.66
C PRO A 322 3.27 23.24 16.59
N LEU A 323 2.21 24.00 16.36
CA LEU A 323 0.96 23.89 17.11
C LEU A 323 0.09 22.79 16.54
N LYS A 324 -0.21 21.77 17.33
CA LYS A 324 -1.12 20.71 16.92
C LYS A 324 -2.57 21.19 16.90
N VAL A 325 -3.25 21.00 15.81
CA VAL A 325 -4.66 21.34 15.60
C VAL A 325 -5.44 20.09 15.21
N PHE A 326 -6.71 20.03 15.60
CA PHE A 326 -7.55 18.84 15.40
C PHE A 326 -8.82 19.21 14.62
N GLU A 327 -9.31 18.26 13.81
CA GLU A 327 -10.61 18.37 13.16
C GLU A 327 -11.72 18.46 14.22
N LYS A 328 -12.50 19.55 14.18
CA LYS A 328 -13.50 19.87 15.23
C LYS A 328 -14.93 19.50 14.86
N ARG A 329 -15.21 19.19 13.58
CA ARG A 329 -16.59 18.94 13.11
C ARG A 329 -17.12 17.57 13.49
N GLY A 330 -16.28 16.68 14.02
CA GLY A 330 -16.69 15.36 14.48
C GLY A 330 -15.76 14.25 13.99
N ILE A 331 -16.18 13.03 14.22
CA ILE A 331 -15.54 11.82 13.67
C ILE A 331 -16.09 11.62 12.25
N LEU A 332 -15.21 11.59 11.26
CA LEU A 332 -15.58 11.52 9.84
C LEU A 332 -15.44 10.11 9.24
N VAL A 333 -15.10 9.11 10.06
CA VAL A 333 -15.10 7.69 9.73
C VAL A 333 -16.33 7.08 10.40
N PRO A 334 -17.36 6.66 9.65
CA PRO A 334 -18.66 6.30 10.25
C PRO A 334 -18.64 4.97 11.01
N GLU A 335 -17.82 4.02 10.60
CA GLU A 335 -17.77 2.68 11.16
C GLU A 335 -16.35 2.12 11.09
N LEU A 336 -15.97 1.31 12.08
CA LEU A 336 -14.78 0.48 12.06
C LEU A 336 -15.18 -0.98 12.10
N GLU A 337 -14.53 -1.81 11.31
CA GLU A 337 -14.71 -3.26 11.32
C GLU A 337 -13.37 -3.96 11.19
N VAL A 338 -13.10 -4.91 12.09
CA VAL A 338 -11.95 -5.82 11.98
C VAL A 338 -12.47 -7.24 12.01
N ARG A 339 -12.02 -8.05 11.07
CA ARG A 339 -12.37 -9.47 10.97
C ARG A 339 -11.14 -10.33 11.25
N TYR A 340 -11.30 -11.30 12.13
CA TYR A 340 -10.28 -12.25 12.56
C TYR A 340 -10.64 -13.64 12.05
N TYR A 341 -9.96 -14.10 11.00
CA TYR A 341 -10.19 -15.38 10.34
C TYR A 341 -9.14 -16.39 10.78
N PRO A 342 -9.47 -17.39 11.60
CA PRO A 342 -8.58 -18.52 11.81
C PRO A 342 -8.29 -19.24 10.48
N VAL A 343 -7.04 -19.59 10.25
CA VAL A 343 -6.57 -20.32 9.08
C VAL A 343 -5.95 -21.62 9.54
N SER A 344 -6.48 -22.73 9.06
CA SER A 344 -6.02 -24.07 9.39
C SER A 344 -6.33 -25.04 8.26
N LYS A 345 -5.47 -26.03 8.07
CA LYS A 345 -5.65 -27.06 7.04
C LYS A 345 -6.44 -28.24 7.58
N SER A 346 -7.27 -28.87 6.74
CA SER A 346 -8.10 -30.02 7.14
C SER A 346 -7.28 -31.24 7.56
N ASP A 347 -6.08 -31.39 7.02
CA ASP A 347 -5.12 -32.45 7.37
C ASP A 347 -4.23 -32.09 8.58
N LYS A 348 -4.44 -30.88 9.16
CA LYS A 348 -3.68 -30.35 10.29
C LYS A 348 -2.17 -30.18 10.03
N SER A 349 -1.78 -30.08 8.78
CA SER A 349 -0.41 -29.74 8.40
C SER A 349 -0.10 -28.27 8.73
N GLU A 350 1.17 -27.91 8.68
CA GLU A 350 1.63 -26.54 8.93
C GLU A 350 0.97 -25.53 7.99
N VAL A 351 0.63 -24.39 8.55
CA VAL A 351 0.13 -23.20 7.85
C VAL A 351 1.31 -22.31 7.49
N ASP A 352 1.29 -21.71 6.32
CA ASP A 352 2.28 -20.72 5.92
C ASP A 352 1.64 -19.42 5.39
N TYR A 353 2.48 -18.47 4.96
CA TYR A 353 2.00 -17.18 4.46
C TYR A 353 1.21 -17.29 3.14
N VAL A 354 1.38 -18.39 2.40
CA VAL A 354 0.58 -18.64 1.19
C VAL A 354 -0.85 -18.95 1.57
N ASP A 355 -1.09 -19.75 2.63
CA ASP A 355 -2.43 -20.03 3.16
C ASP A 355 -3.14 -18.74 3.64
N ILE A 356 -2.38 -17.82 4.25
CA ILE A 356 -2.89 -16.49 4.63
C ILE A 356 -3.27 -15.67 3.39
N ALA A 357 -2.43 -15.69 2.35
CA ALA A 357 -2.71 -15.01 1.09
C ALA A 357 -3.92 -15.61 0.34
N GLU A 358 -4.04 -16.94 0.32
CA GLU A 358 -5.21 -17.64 -0.25
C GLU A 358 -6.50 -17.26 0.49
N LYS A 359 -6.47 -17.24 1.82
CA LYS A 359 -7.64 -16.81 2.61
C LYS A 359 -8.01 -15.35 2.32
N TYR A 360 -7.03 -14.47 2.09
CA TYR A 360 -7.30 -13.08 1.71
C TYR A 360 -7.85 -12.98 0.27
N ARG A 361 -7.38 -13.80 -0.64
CA ARG A 361 -7.93 -13.93 -2.00
C ARG A 361 -9.42 -14.34 -1.95
N ASP A 362 -9.76 -15.32 -1.10
CA ASP A 362 -11.15 -15.73 -0.88
C ASP A 362 -12.01 -14.59 -0.34
N TYR A 363 -11.49 -13.81 0.61
CA TYR A 363 -12.15 -12.62 1.13
C TYR A 363 -12.38 -11.56 0.01
N LEU A 364 -11.40 -11.31 -0.83
CA LEU A 364 -11.55 -10.36 -1.95
C LEU A 364 -12.62 -10.81 -2.95
N THR A 365 -12.61 -12.08 -3.31
CA THR A 365 -13.55 -12.62 -4.31
C THR A 365 -14.95 -12.89 -3.75
N GLY A 366 -15.05 -13.30 -2.48
CA GLY A 366 -16.32 -13.58 -1.81
C GLY A 366 -17.01 -12.34 -1.26
N ASP A 367 -16.30 -11.53 -0.48
CA ASP A 367 -16.88 -10.40 0.27
C ASP A 367 -16.73 -9.05 -0.44
N CYS A 368 -15.62 -8.83 -1.17
CA CYS A 368 -15.31 -7.54 -1.77
C CYS A 368 -15.74 -7.40 -3.24
N GLY A 369 -16.27 -8.47 -3.86
CA GLY A 369 -16.75 -8.43 -5.23
C GLY A 369 -15.66 -8.38 -6.31
N VAL A 370 -14.43 -8.77 -5.98
CA VAL A 370 -13.35 -8.88 -6.96
C VAL A 370 -13.61 -10.10 -7.86
N THR A 371 -13.68 -9.88 -9.16
CA THR A 371 -13.89 -10.93 -10.16
C THR A 371 -12.62 -11.24 -10.93
N VAL A 372 -12.51 -12.46 -11.43
CA VAL A 372 -11.44 -12.83 -12.36
C VAL A 372 -11.60 -12.05 -13.66
N SER A 373 -10.55 -11.37 -14.08
CA SER A 373 -10.51 -10.64 -15.35
C SER A 373 -10.07 -11.55 -16.50
N ASP A 374 -10.63 -11.31 -17.70
CA ASP A 374 -10.14 -11.96 -18.93
C ASP A 374 -8.67 -11.61 -19.23
N SER A 375 -8.15 -10.57 -18.65
CA SER A 375 -6.75 -10.12 -18.79
C SER A 375 -5.70 -11.12 -18.30
N VAL A 376 -6.09 -12.08 -17.44
CA VAL A 376 -5.16 -13.12 -16.92
C VAL A 376 -4.83 -14.22 -17.92
N LYS A 377 -5.53 -14.29 -19.07
CA LYS A 377 -5.32 -15.34 -20.06
C LYS A 377 -4.01 -15.20 -20.83
N ASP A 378 -3.40 -14.04 -20.77
CA ASP A 378 -2.22 -13.68 -21.52
C ASP A 378 -1.14 -13.05 -20.64
N VAL A 379 0.11 -13.10 -21.11
CA VAL A 379 1.26 -12.40 -20.53
C VAL A 379 1.65 -11.28 -21.50
N PRO A 380 1.13 -10.05 -21.34
CA PRO A 380 1.48 -8.94 -22.22
C PRO A 380 2.82 -8.29 -21.85
N LEU A 381 3.44 -7.60 -22.81
CA LEU A 381 4.42 -6.57 -22.53
C LEU A 381 3.68 -5.28 -22.20
N TYR A 382 3.90 -4.74 -20.99
CA TYR A 382 3.42 -3.40 -20.64
C TYR A 382 4.42 -2.34 -21.06
N VAL A 383 3.92 -1.20 -21.55
CA VAL A 383 4.73 -0.08 -22.02
C VAL A 383 4.09 1.23 -21.57
N ASP A 384 4.85 2.08 -20.92
CA ASP A 384 4.41 3.44 -20.59
C ASP A 384 5.00 4.44 -21.59
N LEU A 385 4.13 5.10 -22.36
CA LEU A 385 4.48 6.16 -23.32
C LEU A 385 4.15 7.53 -22.72
N TYR A 386 4.97 8.53 -23.04
CA TYR A 386 4.86 9.88 -22.48
C TYR A 386 4.78 10.91 -23.60
N GLY A 387 3.68 11.67 -23.67
CA GLY A 387 3.39 12.56 -24.79
C GLY A 387 4.21 13.84 -24.79
N ALA A 388 3.97 14.73 -23.84
CA ALA A 388 4.69 15.99 -23.79
C ALA A 388 4.74 16.59 -22.38
N VAL A 389 5.72 17.46 -22.15
CA VAL A 389 6.00 18.07 -20.86
C VAL A 389 6.21 19.58 -21.02
N LEU A 390 6.07 20.34 -19.93
CA LEU A 390 6.44 21.75 -19.90
C LEU A 390 7.94 21.90 -19.63
N LYS A 391 8.65 22.58 -20.54
CA LYS A 391 10.08 22.91 -20.44
C LYS A 391 10.26 24.42 -20.36
N LYS A 392 11.16 24.91 -19.52
CA LYS A 392 11.55 26.31 -19.50
C LYS A 392 12.71 26.52 -20.50
N GLU A 393 12.49 27.32 -21.51
CA GLU A 393 13.48 27.63 -22.52
C GLU A 393 13.79 29.14 -22.53
N SER A 394 15.01 29.49 -22.92
CA SER A 394 15.39 30.89 -23.07
C SER A 394 15.05 31.36 -24.48
N VAL A 395 14.03 32.20 -24.61
CA VAL A 395 13.66 32.83 -25.87
C VAL A 395 14.09 34.31 -25.82
N LEU A 396 15.04 34.71 -26.65
CA LEU A 396 15.61 36.06 -26.66
C LEU A 396 16.08 36.54 -25.27
N GLY A 397 16.62 35.62 -24.44
CA GLY A 397 17.08 35.92 -23.07
C GLY A 397 16.00 35.93 -21.99
N PHE A 398 14.74 35.66 -22.34
CA PHE A 398 13.64 35.58 -21.40
C PHE A 398 13.23 34.10 -21.15
N PRO A 399 13.05 33.68 -19.89
CA PRO A 399 12.57 32.33 -19.62
C PRO A 399 11.10 32.20 -20.01
N VAL A 400 10.80 31.34 -20.98
CA VAL A 400 9.47 31.04 -21.49
C VAL A 400 9.17 29.56 -21.23
N THR A 401 8.01 29.25 -20.70
CA THR A 401 7.57 27.85 -20.53
C THR A 401 6.87 27.39 -21.80
N MET A 402 7.43 26.41 -22.48
CA MET A 402 6.92 25.82 -23.72
C MET A 402 6.53 24.36 -23.54
N GLN A 403 5.66 23.85 -24.43
CA GLN A 403 5.34 22.41 -24.48
C GLN A 403 6.42 21.72 -25.32
N HIS A 404 7.13 20.78 -24.69
CA HIS A 404 8.15 19.96 -25.32
C HIS A 404 7.59 18.55 -25.51
N THR A 405 7.65 17.98 -26.72
CA THR A 405 7.20 16.62 -27.01
C THR A 405 8.24 15.62 -26.54
N ALA A 406 7.80 14.57 -25.86
CA ALA A 406 8.62 13.41 -25.56
C ALA A 406 8.33 12.28 -26.56
N THR A 407 7.05 12.08 -26.90
CA THR A 407 6.63 11.11 -27.92
C THR A 407 5.33 11.60 -28.56
N THR A 408 5.31 11.83 -29.86
CA THR A 408 4.09 12.10 -30.62
C THR A 408 3.30 10.85 -30.90
N PHE A 409 2.05 10.96 -31.38
CA PHE A 409 1.23 9.80 -31.70
C PHE A 409 1.80 8.96 -32.87
N ASP A 410 2.47 9.59 -33.83
CA ASP A 410 3.15 8.86 -34.91
C ASP A 410 4.40 8.16 -34.40
N GLU A 411 5.24 8.80 -33.58
CA GLU A 411 6.41 8.17 -32.97
C GLU A 411 5.98 7.01 -32.03
N ALA A 412 4.89 7.16 -31.27
CA ALA A 412 4.33 6.06 -30.46
C ALA A 412 3.94 4.87 -31.34
N LYS A 413 3.34 5.11 -32.49
CA LYS A 413 2.99 4.07 -33.45
C LYS A 413 4.24 3.40 -34.01
N ASP A 414 5.31 4.15 -34.28
CA ASP A 414 6.57 3.60 -34.77
C ASP A 414 7.25 2.73 -33.72
N ILE A 415 7.34 3.19 -32.45
CA ILE A 415 7.85 2.40 -31.31
C ILE A 415 7.10 1.07 -31.16
N LEU A 416 5.76 1.13 -31.14
CA LEU A 416 4.92 -0.05 -30.98
C LEU A 416 5.00 -1.00 -32.19
N SER A 417 5.20 -0.47 -33.40
CA SER A 417 5.39 -1.24 -34.61
C SER A 417 6.73 -2.00 -34.58
N GLU A 418 7.79 -1.36 -34.13
CA GLU A 418 9.11 -1.96 -34.01
C GLU A 418 9.12 -3.04 -32.93
N LEU A 419 8.55 -2.77 -31.74
CA LEU A 419 8.37 -3.80 -30.70
C LEU A 419 7.63 -5.04 -31.21
N SER A 420 6.56 -4.82 -32.00
CA SER A 420 5.80 -5.93 -32.60
C SER A 420 6.62 -6.69 -33.64
N ALA A 421 7.39 -5.97 -34.48
CA ALA A 421 8.28 -6.58 -35.48
C ALA A 421 9.40 -7.40 -34.82
N ASP A 422 9.90 -6.97 -33.66
CA ASP A 422 10.90 -7.66 -32.86
C ASP A 422 10.31 -8.82 -32.04
N GLY A 423 8.98 -9.00 -32.11
CA GLY A 423 8.25 -10.17 -31.62
C GLY A 423 7.48 -9.99 -30.32
N ALA A 424 7.22 -8.76 -29.90
CA ALA A 424 6.22 -8.48 -28.87
C ALA A 424 4.82 -8.55 -29.49
N ASP A 425 4.17 -9.70 -29.43
CA ASP A 425 2.90 -10.00 -30.12
C ASP A 425 1.64 -9.68 -29.29
N ASN A 426 1.81 -9.21 -28.04
CA ASN A 426 0.74 -8.71 -27.18
C ASN A 426 1.27 -7.57 -26.32
N ILE A 427 0.84 -6.36 -26.61
CA ILE A 427 1.31 -5.14 -25.93
C ILE A 427 0.14 -4.42 -25.28
N VAL A 428 0.34 -4.02 -24.04
CA VAL A 428 -0.55 -3.11 -23.29
C VAL A 428 0.20 -1.81 -23.07
N ALA A 429 -0.21 -0.74 -23.74
CA ALA A 429 0.47 0.54 -23.65
C ALA A 429 -0.40 1.58 -22.95
N THR A 430 0.13 2.21 -21.89
CA THR A 430 -0.45 3.45 -21.35
C THR A 430 0.11 4.64 -22.16
N TYR A 431 -0.69 5.68 -22.28
CA TYR A 431 -0.24 6.91 -22.93
C TYR A 431 -0.47 8.08 -21.97
N ASN A 432 0.60 8.56 -21.39
CA ASN A 432 0.63 9.65 -20.43
C ASN A 432 0.68 11.02 -21.11
N GLU A 433 0.14 12.06 -20.49
CA GLU A 433 0.11 13.45 -20.99
C GLU A 433 -0.33 13.59 -22.46
N TRP A 434 -1.32 12.83 -22.86
CA TRP A 434 -1.83 12.80 -24.22
C TRP A 434 -2.81 13.94 -24.56
N THR A 435 -3.32 14.67 -23.54
CA THR A 435 -4.23 15.81 -23.77
C THR A 435 -3.53 17.15 -23.53
N THR A 436 -4.05 18.20 -24.17
CA THR A 436 -3.54 19.57 -23.91
C THR A 436 -3.73 20.02 -22.45
N ALA A 437 -4.71 19.44 -21.74
CA ALA A 437 -4.95 19.76 -20.33
C ALA A 437 -3.85 19.17 -19.45
N ASP A 438 -3.51 17.89 -19.64
CA ASP A 438 -2.42 17.21 -18.93
C ASP A 438 -1.08 17.91 -19.14
N ILE A 439 -0.69 18.12 -20.40
CA ILE A 439 0.56 18.81 -20.76
C ILE A 439 0.68 20.16 -20.04
N LYS A 440 -0.44 20.86 -19.87
CA LYS A 440 -0.50 22.15 -19.17
C LYS A 440 -0.72 22.03 -17.67
N GLU A 441 -0.60 20.83 -17.13
CA GLU A 441 -0.79 20.54 -15.70
C GLU A 441 -2.15 21.04 -15.16
N LYS A 442 -3.21 20.88 -15.95
CA LYS A 442 -4.60 21.18 -15.61
C LYS A 442 -5.36 19.86 -15.47
N VAL A 443 -6.43 19.87 -14.72
CA VAL A 443 -7.31 18.69 -14.62
C VAL A 443 -7.73 18.27 -16.03
N SER A 444 -7.41 17.04 -16.40
CA SER A 444 -7.78 16.41 -17.67
C SER A 444 -9.01 15.54 -17.44
N ASP A 445 -10.14 15.99 -17.91
CA ASP A 445 -11.43 15.33 -17.74
C ASP A 445 -12.15 15.07 -19.08
N LYS A 446 -11.40 15.14 -20.21
CA LYS A 446 -11.95 15.01 -21.56
C LYS A 446 -10.99 14.28 -22.48
N ALA A 447 -11.51 13.35 -23.29
CA ALA A 447 -10.78 12.72 -24.39
C ALA A 447 -10.54 13.73 -25.51
N LYS A 448 -9.48 14.53 -25.39
CA LYS A 448 -9.11 15.56 -26.36
C LYS A 448 -7.62 15.47 -26.68
N PRO A 449 -7.23 14.68 -27.70
CA PRO A 449 -5.85 14.53 -28.10
C PRO A 449 -5.19 15.88 -28.35
N ALA A 450 -3.96 16.06 -27.86
CA ALA A 450 -3.23 17.31 -27.98
C ALA A 450 -2.75 17.53 -29.41
N SER A 451 -3.01 18.72 -29.96
CA SER A 451 -2.53 19.08 -31.30
C SER A 451 -1.02 19.11 -31.41
N LYS A 452 -0.30 19.33 -30.31
CA LYS A 452 1.16 19.28 -30.25
C LYS A 452 1.70 17.87 -30.53
N LEU A 453 0.90 16.82 -30.24
CA LEU A 453 1.26 15.41 -30.45
C LEU A 453 0.73 14.85 -31.79
N GLY A 454 0.15 15.68 -32.65
CA GLY A 454 -0.47 15.27 -33.91
C GLY A 454 -1.99 15.38 -33.95
N GLY A 455 -2.63 15.60 -32.78
CA GLY A 455 -4.06 15.84 -32.65
C GLY A 455 -4.92 14.61 -32.91
N LYS A 456 -6.19 14.88 -33.27
CA LYS A 456 -7.18 13.81 -33.41
C LYS A 456 -6.87 12.82 -34.54
N SER A 457 -6.28 13.30 -35.65
CA SER A 457 -5.99 12.45 -36.81
C SER A 457 -4.99 11.37 -36.49
N ASP A 458 -3.87 11.76 -35.89
CA ASP A 458 -2.75 10.87 -35.63
C ASP A 458 -3.05 9.96 -34.44
N PHE A 459 -3.79 10.46 -33.45
CA PHE A 459 -4.30 9.61 -32.37
C PHE A 459 -5.24 8.52 -32.89
N ASN A 460 -6.17 8.84 -33.82
CA ASN A 460 -7.03 7.82 -34.45
C ASN A 460 -6.22 6.83 -35.30
N SER A 461 -5.16 7.30 -35.97
CA SER A 461 -4.25 6.41 -36.71
C SER A 461 -3.53 5.43 -35.76
N LEU A 462 -3.06 5.92 -34.63
CA LEU A 462 -2.44 5.08 -33.58
C LEU A 462 -3.45 4.04 -33.06
N LEU A 463 -4.70 4.42 -32.73
CA LEU A 463 -5.72 3.51 -32.25
C LEU A 463 -6.06 2.42 -33.28
N SER A 464 -6.21 2.80 -34.56
CA SER A 464 -6.50 1.85 -35.64
C SER A 464 -5.35 0.88 -35.90
N PHE A 465 -4.11 1.35 -35.78
CA PHE A 465 -2.93 0.52 -35.85
C PHE A 465 -2.90 -0.48 -34.69
N ALA A 466 -3.12 0.00 -33.46
CA ALA A 466 -3.12 -0.82 -32.26
C ALA A 466 -4.15 -1.95 -32.33
N GLU A 467 -5.41 -1.64 -32.73
CA GLU A 467 -6.48 -2.61 -32.91
C GLU A 467 -6.10 -3.71 -33.91
N SER A 468 -5.38 -3.35 -35.00
CA SER A 468 -4.98 -4.29 -36.05
C SER A 468 -3.81 -5.19 -35.66
N ASN A 469 -3.08 -4.88 -34.58
CA ASN A 469 -1.82 -5.54 -34.19
C ASN A 469 -1.83 -6.13 -32.78
N ASN A 470 -3.00 -6.41 -32.21
CA ASN A 470 -3.16 -6.94 -30.83
C ASN A 470 -2.45 -6.06 -29.77
N ILE A 471 -2.62 -4.74 -29.90
CA ILE A 471 -2.09 -3.75 -28.97
C ILE A 471 -3.27 -3.05 -28.30
N SER A 472 -3.25 -2.98 -26.97
CA SER A 472 -4.26 -2.27 -26.19
C SER A 472 -3.70 -0.92 -25.73
N ILE A 473 -4.28 0.19 -26.20
CA ILE A 473 -3.91 1.54 -25.75
C ILE A 473 -4.82 1.97 -24.61
N TYR A 474 -4.24 2.39 -23.49
CA TYR A 474 -4.90 2.96 -22.34
C TYR A 474 -4.50 4.44 -22.17
N PRO A 475 -5.26 5.40 -22.72
CA PRO A 475 -4.99 6.82 -22.49
C PRO A 475 -5.11 7.14 -21.00
N ASN A 476 -3.99 7.57 -20.38
CA ASN A 476 -3.89 7.74 -18.93
C ASN A 476 -4.32 9.13 -18.46
N VAL A 477 -4.84 9.21 -17.25
CA VAL A 477 -5.23 10.45 -16.55
C VAL A 477 -4.66 10.45 -15.13
N GLN A 478 -3.88 11.49 -14.82
CA GLN A 478 -3.25 11.68 -13.51
C GLN A 478 -3.63 13.04 -12.92
N ASN A 479 -4.78 13.15 -12.29
CA ASN A 479 -5.34 14.43 -11.86
C ASN A 479 -5.12 14.72 -10.36
N LEU A 480 -3.97 14.32 -9.78
CA LEU A 480 -3.69 14.55 -8.35
C LEU A 480 -3.48 16.04 -8.04
N THR A 481 -2.67 16.70 -8.85
CA THR A 481 -2.34 18.13 -8.71
C THR A 481 -2.68 18.90 -9.96
N PHE A 482 -2.98 20.20 -9.82
CA PHE A 482 -3.43 20.97 -10.94
C PHE A 482 -3.09 22.47 -10.86
N LYS A 483 -3.11 23.11 -12.04
CA LYS A 483 -3.17 24.57 -12.24
C LYS A 483 -4.58 24.99 -12.65
N THR A 484 -4.97 26.22 -12.32
CA THR A 484 -6.27 26.77 -12.71
C THR A 484 -6.54 26.66 -14.21
N GLY A 485 -7.71 26.18 -14.57
CA GLY A 485 -8.19 26.07 -15.97
C GLY A 485 -9.02 24.82 -16.19
N ASN A 486 -9.52 24.67 -17.41
CA ASN A 486 -10.38 23.55 -17.83
C ASN A 486 -11.63 23.33 -16.93
N GLY A 487 -12.13 24.43 -16.31
CA GLY A 487 -13.31 24.36 -15.43
C GLY A 487 -13.00 24.02 -13.97
N TYR A 488 -11.72 24.03 -13.58
CA TYR A 488 -11.25 23.85 -12.20
C TYR A 488 -10.40 25.04 -11.77
N TRP A 489 -10.57 25.47 -10.53
CA TRP A 489 -10.00 26.71 -9.99
C TRP A 489 -9.24 26.42 -8.70
N THR A 490 -7.99 26.85 -8.61
CA THR A 490 -7.16 26.64 -7.40
C THR A 490 -7.68 27.33 -6.14
N ILE A 491 -8.66 28.23 -6.27
CA ILE A 491 -9.31 28.88 -5.11
C ILE A 491 -10.44 28.00 -4.53
N THR A 492 -11.17 27.28 -5.38
CA THR A 492 -12.37 26.52 -5.00
C THR A 492 -12.19 25.03 -4.98
N ASP A 493 -11.29 24.51 -5.81
CA ASP A 493 -11.12 23.07 -6.05
C ASP A 493 -9.78 22.55 -5.50
N THR A 494 -9.08 23.31 -4.64
CA THR A 494 -7.91 22.85 -3.90
C THR A 494 -8.30 22.32 -2.53
N ALA A 495 -7.84 21.15 -2.16
CA ALA A 495 -8.02 20.56 -0.84
C ALA A 495 -7.46 21.49 0.26
N ILE A 496 -8.13 21.56 1.38
CA ILE A 496 -7.79 22.44 2.51
C ILE A 496 -7.39 21.57 3.71
N ARG A 497 -6.30 21.94 4.35
CA ARG A 497 -5.76 21.29 5.55
C ARG A 497 -6.63 21.56 6.78
N VAL A 498 -6.48 20.75 7.83
CA VAL A 498 -7.12 21.01 9.16
C VAL A 498 -6.69 22.36 9.73
N SER A 499 -5.49 22.85 9.41
CA SER A 499 -4.98 24.17 9.74
C SER A 499 -5.60 25.34 8.93
N ASN A 500 -6.57 25.07 8.07
CA ASN A 500 -7.18 26.01 7.10
C ASN A 500 -6.24 26.56 6.02
N ALA A 501 -5.09 25.94 5.81
CA ALA A 501 -4.21 26.28 4.69
C ALA A 501 -4.60 25.47 3.44
N TYR A 502 -4.40 26.04 2.24
CA TYR A 502 -4.51 25.29 0.99
C TYR A 502 -3.44 24.22 0.93
N SER A 503 -3.84 22.99 0.58
CA SER A 503 -2.91 21.90 0.40
C SER A 503 -2.16 22.07 -0.93
N LYS A 504 -0.83 22.05 -0.85
CA LYS A 504 0.06 22.16 -2.00
C LYS A 504 1.08 21.05 -1.95
N GLN A 505 1.39 20.50 -3.11
CA GLN A 505 2.46 19.54 -3.28
C GLN A 505 3.69 20.25 -3.82
N PHE A 506 4.82 20.01 -3.18
CA PHE A 506 6.11 20.56 -3.56
C PHE A 506 6.94 19.47 -4.23
N THR A 507 7.80 19.85 -5.16
CA THR A 507 8.83 18.95 -5.67
C THR A 507 10.05 19.06 -4.75
N TYR A 508 10.55 17.93 -4.30
CA TYR A 508 11.74 17.86 -3.46
C TYR A 508 12.91 17.32 -4.27
N ASP A 509 14.10 17.80 -3.93
CA ASP A 509 15.33 17.20 -4.41
C ASP A 509 15.52 15.85 -3.70
N PRO A 510 15.57 14.73 -4.44
CA PRO A 510 15.63 13.40 -3.81
C PRO A 510 16.96 13.16 -3.07
N ALA A 511 18.04 13.85 -3.44
CA ALA A 511 19.35 13.68 -2.81
C ALA A 511 19.45 14.40 -1.47
N TYR A 512 18.77 15.54 -1.32
CA TYR A 512 18.90 16.40 -0.15
C TYR A 512 17.63 16.48 0.71
N GLY A 513 16.50 15.97 0.25
CA GLY A 513 15.21 16.04 0.94
C GLY A 513 14.70 17.47 1.16
N ILE A 514 15.18 18.43 0.37
CA ILE A 514 14.80 19.85 0.45
C ILE A 514 13.91 20.24 -0.72
N GLU A 515 13.05 21.26 -0.53
CA GLU A 515 12.21 21.79 -1.58
C GLU A 515 13.03 22.25 -2.78
N ASN A 516 12.76 21.69 -3.96
CA ASN A 516 13.31 22.17 -5.21
C ASN A 516 12.53 23.39 -5.68
N LYS A 517 13.05 24.58 -5.38
CA LYS A 517 12.41 25.87 -5.69
C LYS A 517 12.38 26.22 -7.19
N PHE A 518 12.99 25.39 -8.03
CA PHE A 518 12.90 25.53 -9.50
C PHE A 518 11.45 25.24 -9.95
N TYR A 519 10.79 24.28 -9.31
CA TYR A 519 9.39 23.94 -9.59
C TYR A 519 8.48 24.71 -8.63
N LYS A 520 7.35 25.20 -9.15
CA LYS A 520 6.30 25.82 -8.33
C LYS A 520 5.46 24.74 -7.68
N ALA A 521 5.12 24.94 -6.41
CA ALA A 521 4.18 24.08 -5.73
C ALA A 521 2.83 24.01 -6.47
N MET A 522 2.31 22.80 -6.62
CA MET A 522 1.05 22.51 -7.30
C MET A 522 -0.09 22.40 -6.28
N SER A 523 -1.28 22.82 -6.66
CA SER A 523 -2.48 22.67 -5.83
C SER A 523 -2.95 21.21 -5.85
N LEU A 524 -3.22 20.62 -4.67
CA LEU A 524 -3.82 19.29 -4.54
C LEU A 524 -5.31 19.40 -4.88
N LEU A 525 -5.82 18.57 -5.79
CA LEU A 525 -7.24 18.59 -6.20
C LEU A 525 -8.12 18.16 -5.03
N ALA A 526 -9.21 18.91 -4.74
CA ALA A 526 -10.11 18.53 -3.68
C ALA A 526 -10.88 17.24 -4.00
N PRO A 527 -11.10 16.32 -3.03
CA PRO A 527 -11.84 15.07 -3.25
C PRO A 527 -13.20 15.24 -3.95
N GLU A 528 -13.97 16.27 -3.61
CA GLU A 528 -15.27 16.52 -4.24
C GLU A 528 -15.17 16.80 -5.75
N ALA A 529 -14.04 17.30 -6.22
CA ALA A 529 -13.83 17.55 -7.64
C ALA A 529 -13.72 16.25 -8.46
N TYR A 530 -13.35 15.12 -7.82
CA TYR A 530 -13.25 13.82 -8.48
C TYR A 530 -14.59 13.32 -9.03
N THR A 531 -15.70 13.55 -8.34
CA THR A 531 -17.03 13.16 -8.84
C THR A 531 -17.33 13.81 -10.20
N LYS A 532 -17.10 15.13 -10.31
CA LYS A 532 -17.26 15.86 -11.58
C LYS A 532 -16.27 15.38 -12.64
N MET A 533 -15.04 15.12 -12.23
CA MET A 533 -13.97 14.65 -13.13
C MET A 533 -14.35 13.29 -13.73
N PHE A 534 -14.73 12.31 -12.93
CA PHE A 534 -15.12 10.99 -13.39
C PHE A 534 -16.37 11.03 -14.28
N ASP A 535 -17.36 11.89 -13.97
CA ASP A 535 -18.56 12.11 -14.80
C ASP A 535 -18.19 12.61 -16.21
N ASN A 536 -17.26 13.56 -16.27
CA ASN A 536 -16.80 14.12 -17.53
C ASN A 536 -15.94 13.12 -18.33
N LEU A 537 -15.04 12.41 -17.65
CA LEU A 537 -14.21 11.35 -18.26
C LEU A 537 -15.09 10.27 -18.90
N ALA A 538 -16.00 9.66 -18.14
CA ALA A 538 -16.87 8.60 -18.63
C ALA A 538 -17.65 9.02 -19.88
N LYS A 539 -18.29 10.20 -19.83
CA LYS A 539 -19.02 10.76 -20.98
C LYS A 539 -18.11 11.05 -22.17
N SER A 540 -16.94 11.61 -21.93
CA SER A 540 -16.05 12.05 -23.01
C SER A 540 -15.35 10.88 -23.69
N TYR A 541 -14.89 9.89 -22.94
CA TYR A 541 -14.24 8.69 -23.48
C TYR A 541 -15.26 7.84 -24.27
N SER A 542 -16.44 7.56 -23.71
CA SER A 542 -17.51 6.88 -24.40
C SER A 542 -17.93 7.59 -25.69
N LYS A 543 -18.10 8.93 -25.65
CA LYS A 543 -18.43 9.72 -26.85
C LYS A 543 -17.30 9.71 -27.89
N TYR A 544 -16.06 9.60 -27.48
CA TYR A 544 -14.91 9.50 -28.40
C TYR A 544 -14.86 8.12 -29.06
N GLY A 545 -15.41 7.10 -28.44
CA GLY A 545 -15.36 5.69 -28.84
C GLY A 545 -14.15 4.94 -28.28
N LEU A 546 -13.59 5.41 -27.15
CA LEU A 546 -12.53 4.70 -26.42
C LEU A 546 -13.16 3.61 -25.55
N ASN A 547 -12.55 2.42 -25.53
CA ASN A 547 -12.96 1.27 -24.75
C ASN A 547 -12.02 0.98 -23.57
N ASN A 548 -10.92 1.73 -23.47
CA ASN A 548 -9.90 1.56 -22.46
C ASN A 548 -9.55 2.91 -21.82
N ILE A 549 -9.27 2.91 -20.54
CA ILE A 549 -8.77 4.07 -19.80
C ILE A 549 -7.80 3.63 -18.71
N ALA A 550 -6.70 4.36 -18.54
CA ALA A 550 -5.87 4.26 -17.36
C ALA A 550 -6.16 5.43 -16.40
N VAL A 551 -6.22 5.13 -15.09
CA VAL A 551 -6.37 6.12 -14.04
C VAL A 551 -5.29 5.86 -12.99
N GLY A 552 -4.20 6.61 -13.05
CA GLY A 552 -3.00 6.36 -12.27
C GLY A 552 -3.18 6.65 -10.78
N THR A 553 -3.24 7.92 -10.41
CA THR A 553 -3.08 8.32 -9.00
C THR A 553 -4.25 7.99 -8.07
N ALA A 554 -5.49 7.97 -8.56
CA ALA A 554 -6.64 7.68 -7.73
C ALA A 554 -6.74 6.21 -7.26
N SER A 555 -5.98 5.30 -7.87
CA SER A 555 -5.88 3.90 -7.46
C SER A 555 -5.03 3.69 -6.20
N THR A 556 -4.09 4.60 -5.94
CA THR A 556 -3.09 4.46 -4.87
C THR A 556 -3.14 5.57 -3.83
N VAL A 557 -3.65 6.76 -4.18
CA VAL A 557 -3.59 7.93 -3.31
C VAL A 557 -4.98 8.41 -2.91
N ILE A 558 -5.30 8.32 -1.60
CA ILE A 558 -6.51 8.88 -1.01
C ILE A 558 -6.16 9.81 0.15
N TYR A 559 -6.91 10.91 0.26
CA TYR A 559 -6.66 11.98 1.23
C TYR A 559 -7.95 12.71 1.58
N GLY A 560 -7.90 13.54 2.61
CA GLY A 560 -9.04 14.33 3.05
C GLY A 560 -9.08 15.74 2.45
N ASP A 561 -10.19 16.44 2.70
CA ASP A 561 -10.35 17.88 2.56
C ASP A 561 -11.04 18.41 3.82
N TYR A 562 -10.41 19.33 4.50
CA TYR A 562 -10.89 19.88 5.75
C TYR A 562 -11.35 21.34 5.62
N GLY A 563 -11.76 21.71 4.40
CA GLY A 563 -12.33 23.00 4.08
C GLY A 563 -13.73 23.21 4.66
N ARG A 564 -14.57 23.98 3.98
CA ARG A 564 -15.92 24.34 4.48
C ARG A 564 -16.81 23.10 4.69
N LYS A 565 -16.74 22.11 3.81
CA LYS A 565 -17.39 20.80 3.91
C LYS A 565 -16.27 19.77 4.03
N ALA A 566 -16.12 19.19 5.21
CA ALA A 566 -15.06 18.21 5.41
C ALA A 566 -15.35 16.90 4.69
N THR A 567 -14.34 16.38 4.03
CA THR A 567 -14.34 15.07 3.37
C THR A 567 -13.18 14.26 3.93
N SER A 568 -13.46 13.12 4.55
CA SER A 568 -12.42 12.21 5.04
C SER A 568 -11.87 11.34 3.91
N ARG A 569 -10.75 10.65 4.18
CA ARG A 569 -10.21 9.62 3.30
C ARG A 569 -11.26 8.53 2.98
N GLU A 570 -12.08 8.14 3.96
CA GLU A 570 -13.16 7.16 3.77
C GLU A 570 -14.22 7.65 2.78
N MET A 571 -14.60 8.93 2.85
CA MET A 571 -15.51 9.54 1.89
C MET A 571 -14.89 9.65 0.50
N MET A 572 -13.60 10.02 0.40
CA MET A 572 -12.89 10.05 -0.88
C MET A 572 -12.81 8.65 -1.49
N LYS A 573 -12.52 7.60 -0.70
CA LYS A 573 -12.53 6.20 -1.16
C LYS A 573 -13.86 5.87 -1.86
N THR A 574 -14.98 6.21 -1.25
CA THR A 574 -16.32 6.00 -1.84
C THR A 574 -16.47 6.74 -3.17
N MET A 575 -16.05 8.03 -3.24
CA MET A 575 -16.12 8.80 -4.49
C MET A 575 -15.26 8.19 -5.60
N VAL A 576 -14.09 7.67 -5.25
CA VAL A 576 -13.20 6.99 -6.20
C VAL A 576 -13.84 5.69 -6.68
N GLN A 577 -14.38 4.86 -5.79
CA GLN A 577 -15.07 3.61 -6.14
C GLN A 577 -16.25 3.86 -7.09
N GLU A 578 -17.10 4.84 -6.79
CA GLU A 578 -18.21 5.26 -7.67
C GLU A 578 -17.72 5.74 -9.03
N GLY A 579 -16.57 6.45 -9.05
CA GLY A 579 -15.91 6.91 -10.26
C GLY A 579 -15.40 5.76 -11.13
N TYR A 580 -14.68 4.82 -10.54
CA TYR A 580 -14.16 3.63 -11.23
C TYR A 580 -15.29 2.74 -11.76
N GLN A 581 -16.35 2.50 -10.96
CA GLN A 581 -17.54 1.78 -11.42
C GLN A 581 -18.16 2.45 -12.67
N LYS A 582 -18.26 3.78 -12.66
CA LYS A 582 -18.78 4.54 -13.80
C LYS A 582 -17.89 4.44 -15.04
N LEU A 583 -16.57 4.43 -14.89
CA LEU A 583 -15.64 4.23 -15.99
C LEU A 583 -15.79 2.81 -16.55
N ASN A 584 -15.87 1.81 -15.69
CA ASN A 584 -16.07 0.42 -16.08
C ASN A 584 -17.39 0.27 -16.90
N ASP A 585 -18.50 0.84 -16.40
CA ASP A 585 -19.82 0.74 -17.03
C ASP A 585 -19.92 1.48 -18.38
N GLN A 586 -19.24 2.60 -18.55
CA GLN A 586 -19.43 3.52 -19.69
C GLN A 586 -18.28 3.55 -20.68
N VAL A 587 -17.07 3.21 -20.25
CA VAL A 587 -15.88 3.15 -21.11
C VAL A 587 -15.52 1.70 -21.41
N GLY A 588 -15.36 0.87 -20.38
CA GLY A 588 -15.00 -0.54 -20.52
C GLY A 588 -13.80 -0.89 -19.64
N SER A 589 -12.69 -1.33 -20.24
CA SER A 589 -11.53 -1.79 -19.47
C SER A 589 -10.81 -0.65 -18.76
N VAL A 590 -10.53 -0.86 -17.48
CA VAL A 590 -9.83 0.11 -16.61
C VAL A 590 -8.50 -0.48 -16.16
N LEU A 591 -7.42 0.27 -16.39
CA LEU A 591 -6.08 -0.01 -15.90
C LEU A 591 -5.75 0.90 -14.72
N ALA A 592 -5.23 0.34 -13.64
CA ALA A 592 -4.74 1.07 -12.49
C ALA A 592 -3.20 1.06 -12.45
N ASP A 593 -2.61 2.18 -12.06
CA ASP A 593 -1.19 2.31 -11.76
C ASP A 593 -1.02 2.05 -10.25
N GLY A 594 -0.53 0.86 -9.89
CA GLY A 594 -0.72 0.29 -8.57
C GLY A 594 -2.20 0.14 -8.21
N ALA A 595 -2.57 -0.74 -7.31
CA ALA A 595 -3.96 -0.88 -6.91
C ALA A 595 -4.10 -1.17 -5.41
N ASN A 596 -4.61 -0.21 -4.68
CA ASN A 596 -5.12 -0.45 -3.35
C ASN A 596 -6.37 -1.35 -3.39
N ALA A 597 -6.62 -2.13 -2.36
CA ALA A 597 -7.72 -3.10 -2.33
C ALA A 597 -9.09 -2.51 -2.70
N TYR A 598 -9.32 -1.23 -2.41
CA TYR A 598 -10.62 -0.57 -2.68
C TYR A 598 -10.95 -0.39 -4.17
N VAL A 599 -9.98 -0.46 -5.10
CA VAL A 599 -10.23 -0.36 -6.54
C VAL A 599 -10.24 -1.72 -7.25
N LEU A 600 -9.76 -2.78 -6.64
CA LEU A 600 -9.65 -4.12 -7.25
C LEU A 600 -10.94 -4.65 -7.90
N PRO A 601 -12.16 -4.38 -7.37
CA PRO A 601 -13.40 -4.80 -8.02
C PRO A 601 -13.66 -4.15 -9.40
N TYR A 602 -13.02 -3.01 -9.67
CA TYR A 602 -13.34 -2.13 -10.81
C TYR A 602 -12.26 -2.09 -11.88
N VAL A 603 -11.13 -2.74 -11.67
CA VAL A 603 -9.98 -2.72 -12.59
C VAL A 603 -9.77 -4.08 -13.24
N ASP A 604 -9.24 -4.08 -14.46
CA ASP A 604 -8.91 -5.29 -15.20
C ASP A 604 -7.42 -5.59 -15.21
N ARG A 605 -6.59 -4.55 -15.16
CA ARG A 605 -5.13 -4.61 -15.23
C ARG A 605 -4.49 -3.67 -14.22
N ILE A 606 -3.31 -4.03 -13.77
CA ILE A 606 -2.56 -3.27 -12.75
C ILE A 606 -1.11 -3.14 -13.23
N THR A 607 -0.60 -1.91 -13.31
CA THR A 607 0.83 -1.65 -13.54
C THR A 607 1.53 -1.30 -12.23
N ASP A 608 2.86 -1.21 -12.26
CA ASP A 608 3.68 -0.76 -11.13
C ASP A 608 3.49 -1.51 -9.81
N VAL A 609 3.24 -2.83 -9.88
CA VAL A 609 3.18 -3.67 -8.68
C VAL A 609 4.61 -3.91 -8.16
N PRO A 610 4.95 -3.47 -6.94
CA PRO A 610 6.29 -3.63 -6.42
C PRO A 610 6.66 -5.11 -6.27
N LEU A 611 7.92 -5.45 -6.58
CA LEU A 611 8.49 -6.79 -6.38
C LEU A 611 9.12 -6.96 -5.00
N ASN A 612 9.36 -5.86 -4.29
CA ASN A 612 10.09 -5.81 -3.01
C ASN A 612 9.24 -5.19 -1.91
N SER A 613 9.61 -5.44 -0.67
CA SER A 613 9.21 -4.67 0.50
C SER A 613 10.09 -3.43 0.66
N SER A 614 9.82 -2.62 1.70
CA SER A 614 10.71 -1.50 2.09
C SER A 614 12.04 -1.96 2.66
N LYS A 615 12.23 -3.25 2.92
CA LYS A 615 13.36 -3.81 3.69
C LYS A 615 13.51 -3.15 5.05
N PHE A 616 12.38 -2.82 5.69
CA PHE A 616 12.37 -2.21 7.00
C PHE A 616 13.17 -3.05 8.00
N ASP A 617 13.95 -2.42 8.86
CA ASP A 617 14.98 -3.07 9.68
C ASP A 617 14.49 -4.29 10.48
N VAL A 618 13.23 -4.30 10.92
CA VAL A 618 12.66 -5.40 11.68
C VAL A 618 12.28 -6.62 10.83
N PHE A 619 12.19 -6.48 9.50
CA PHE A 619 11.84 -7.58 8.59
C PHE A 619 12.95 -8.64 8.52
N ASP A 620 12.54 -9.90 8.42
CA ASP A 620 13.44 -11.06 8.31
C ASP A 620 13.48 -11.65 6.91
N ALA A 621 12.38 -11.49 6.15
CA ALA A 621 12.29 -11.97 4.77
C ALA A 621 11.32 -11.13 3.95
N GLU A 622 11.55 -11.05 2.64
CA GLU A 622 10.62 -10.52 1.65
C GLU A 622 9.82 -11.65 1.02
N ILE A 623 8.55 -11.42 0.73
CA ILE A 623 7.64 -12.37 0.08
C ILE A 623 6.78 -11.66 -0.97
N PRO A 624 6.39 -12.32 -2.07
CA PRO A 624 5.50 -11.73 -3.07
C PRO A 624 4.01 -11.86 -2.65
N LEU A 625 3.66 -11.34 -1.48
CA LEU A 625 2.31 -11.48 -0.91
C LEU A 625 1.23 -10.92 -1.85
N TYR A 626 1.45 -9.69 -2.37
CA TYR A 626 0.50 -9.07 -3.29
C TYR A 626 0.29 -9.92 -4.54
N GLN A 627 1.37 -10.45 -5.11
CA GLN A 627 1.32 -11.30 -6.31
C GLN A 627 0.66 -12.63 -6.02
N ILE A 628 0.95 -13.28 -4.88
CA ILE A 628 0.27 -14.52 -4.47
C ILE A 628 -1.25 -14.30 -4.38
N VAL A 629 -1.68 -13.16 -3.84
CA VAL A 629 -3.10 -12.81 -3.76
C VAL A 629 -3.72 -12.58 -5.13
N MET A 630 -3.02 -11.89 -6.04
CA MET A 630 -3.60 -11.37 -7.28
C MET A 630 -3.45 -12.29 -8.49
N HIS A 631 -2.45 -13.19 -8.49
CA HIS A 631 -2.16 -14.06 -9.62
C HIS A 631 -3.36 -14.98 -9.94
N GLY A 632 -3.72 -15.04 -11.22
CA GLY A 632 -4.92 -15.74 -11.69
C GLY A 632 -6.23 -14.97 -11.50
N ILE A 633 -6.21 -13.74 -10.92
CA ILE A 633 -7.39 -12.88 -10.79
C ILE A 633 -7.30 -11.64 -11.67
N LYS A 634 -6.16 -10.95 -11.65
CA LYS A 634 -5.88 -9.76 -12.46
C LYS A 634 -4.51 -9.89 -13.12
N SER A 635 -4.37 -9.39 -14.35
CA SER A 635 -3.06 -9.21 -14.96
C SER A 635 -2.34 -8.02 -14.31
N TYR A 636 -1.07 -8.21 -14.01
CA TYR A 636 -0.25 -7.16 -13.39
C TYR A 636 1.17 -7.14 -13.95
N SER A 637 1.82 -5.99 -13.85
CA SER A 637 3.21 -5.81 -14.27
C SER A 637 4.09 -5.25 -13.15
N THR A 638 5.39 -5.42 -13.35
CA THR A 638 6.42 -4.75 -12.53
C THR A 638 6.39 -3.24 -12.71
N PRO A 639 7.03 -2.47 -11.83
CA PRO A 639 7.53 -1.14 -12.19
C PRO A 639 8.44 -1.21 -13.40
N ALA A 640 8.66 -0.08 -14.08
CA ALA A 640 9.47 -0.04 -15.29
C ALA A 640 10.84 -0.69 -15.09
N VAL A 641 11.11 -1.77 -15.84
CA VAL A 641 12.34 -2.58 -15.73
C VAL A 641 13.57 -1.75 -16.06
N ASN A 642 13.48 -0.93 -17.11
CA ASN A 642 14.57 -0.06 -17.54
C ASN A 642 14.85 1.12 -16.59
N GLY A 643 13.98 1.37 -15.62
CA GLY A 643 14.20 2.32 -14.52
C GLY A 643 14.90 1.71 -13.30
N GLN A 644 15.14 0.40 -13.28
CA GLN A 644 15.73 -0.31 -12.14
C GLN A 644 17.25 -0.48 -12.29
N ALA A 645 17.91 -0.64 -11.16
CA ALA A 645 19.37 -0.77 -11.14
C ALA A 645 19.86 -2.16 -11.58
N GLU A 646 19.24 -3.20 -11.03
CA GLU A 646 19.63 -4.60 -11.22
C GLU A 646 18.62 -5.27 -12.16
N ILE A 647 18.66 -4.91 -13.44
CA ILE A 647 17.68 -5.32 -14.46
C ILE A 647 17.50 -6.84 -14.53
N GLY A 648 18.61 -7.59 -14.47
CA GLY A 648 18.55 -9.05 -14.51
C GLY A 648 17.82 -9.66 -13.31
N ASP A 649 18.04 -9.11 -12.11
CA ASP A 649 17.35 -9.57 -10.90
C ASP A 649 15.86 -9.21 -10.94
N VAL A 650 15.52 -8.02 -11.48
CA VAL A 650 14.13 -7.59 -11.65
C VAL A 650 13.36 -8.51 -12.60
N ILE A 651 13.95 -8.87 -13.76
CA ILE A 651 13.33 -9.79 -14.73
C ILE A 651 13.13 -11.18 -14.09
N LEU A 652 14.12 -11.69 -13.39
CA LEU A 652 14.03 -12.99 -12.71
C LEU A 652 13.02 -12.98 -11.56
N SER A 653 12.97 -11.89 -10.79
CA SER A 653 11.99 -11.71 -9.72
C SER A 653 10.57 -11.56 -10.26
N ALA A 654 10.40 -10.92 -11.43
CA ALA A 654 9.13 -10.88 -12.13
C ALA A 654 8.65 -12.30 -12.49
N VAL A 655 9.52 -13.14 -13.03
CA VAL A 655 9.20 -14.54 -13.33
C VAL A 655 8.85 -15.31 -12.04
N ALA A 656 9.63 -15.14 -10.97
CA ALA A 656 9.37 -15.78 -9.67
C ALA A 656 8.01 -15.39 -9.09
N ALA A 657 7.58 -14.15 -9.32
CA ALA A 657 6.31 -13.60 -8.84
C ALA A 657 5.15 -13.73 -9.85
N GLY A 658 5.35 -14.37 -11.02
CA GLY A 658 4.33 -14.50 -12.06
C GLY A 658 3.91 -13.17 -12.71
N SER A 659 4.80 -12.17 -12.72
CA SER A 659 4.51 -10.80 -13.19
C SER A 659 4.91 -10.60 -14.65
N SER A 660 4.10 -9.86 -15.40
CA SER A 660 4.50 -9.27 -16.68
C SER A 660 5.55 -8.17 -16.46
N LEU A 661 6.29 -7.83 -17.51
CA LEU A 661 7.25 -6.73 -17.49
C LEU A 661 6.62 -5.42 -17.95
N ASN A 662 7.10 -4.31 -17.42
CA ASN A 662 6.78 -2.96 -17.86
C ASN A 662 8.05 -2.21 -18.29
N PHE A 663 7.94 -1.34 -19.30
CA PHE A 663 9.01 -0.46 -19.77
C PHE A 663 8.50 0.96 -20.00
N ASP A 664 9.23 1.95 -19.51
CA ASP A 664 9.04 3.36 -19.87
C ASP A 664 9.74 3.64 -21.20
N LEU A 665 9.02 4.14 -22.21
CA LEU A 665 9.58 4.40 -23.51
C LEU A 665 9.21 5.82 -24.02
N MET A 666 10.21 6.56 -24.51
CA MET A 666 10.07 7.88 -25.14
C MET A 666 10.87 7.92 -26.43
N ALA A 667 10.33 8.62 -27.43
CA ALA A 667 11.04 8.85 -28.70
C ALA A 667 12.16 9.91 -28.57
N GLU A 668 11.99 10.87 -27.64
CA GLU A 668 12.95 11.93 -27.42
C GLU A 668 14.16 11.46 -26.61
N GLU A 669 15.34 11.95 -26.95
CA GLU A 669 16.57 11.61 -26.22
C GLU A 669 16.53 12.13 -24.77
N ALA A 670 17.13 11.38 -23.84
CA ALA A 670 17.13 11.67 -22.40
C ALA A 670 17.66 13.08 -22.04
N ASN A 671 18.62 13.63 -22.78
CA ASN A 671 19.17 14.96 -22.56
C ASN A 671 18.14 16.09 -22.76
N GLU A 672 17.13 15.87 -23.59
CA GLU A 672 16.06 16.83 -23.86
C GLU A 672 15.04 16.91 -22.72
N LEU A 673 14.98 15.91 -21.87
CA LEU A 673 14.10 15.85 -20.69
C LEU A 673 14.64 16.64 -19.50
N LYS A 674 15.90 17.07 -19.56
CA LYS A 674 16.56 17.83 -18.50
C LYS A 674 15.78 19.10 -18.13
N ASP A 675 15.74 19.42 -16.85
CA ASP A 675 15.02 20.57 -16.28
C ASP A 675 13.48 20.52 -16.52
N THR A 676 12.93 19.33 -16.77
CA THR A 676 11.49 19.07 -16.82
C THR A 676 11.08 18.13 -15.68
N ARG A 677 9.78 17.89 -15.51
CA ARG A 677 9.32 16.88 -14.55
C ARG A 677 9.69 15.44 -14.95
N TYR A 678 10.16 15.22 -16.17
CA TYR A 678 10.67 13.95 -16.67
C TYR A 678 12.20 13.82 -16.57
N ASP A 679 12.85 14.72 -15.85
CA ASP A 679 14.30 14.65 -15.63
C ASP A 679 14.78 13.31 -15.06
N ALA A 680 13.95 12.67 -14.24
CA ALA A 680 14.23 11.36 -13.67
C ALA A 680 14.11 10.19 -14.69
N TYR A 681 13.48 10.40 -15.85
CA TYR A 681 13.25 9.36 -16.88
C TYR A 681 14.37 9.29 -17.93
N TYR A 682 15.60 9.64 -17.54
CA TYR A 682 16.78 9.61 -18.42
C TYR A 682 17.08 8.21 -19.01
N TYR A 683 16.46 7.16 -18.50
CA TYR A 683 16.57 5.79 -18.94
C TYR A 683 15.53 5.40 -20.01
N ALA A 684 14.54 6.23 -20.31
CA ALA A 684 13.35 5.86 -21.09
C ALA A 684 13.52 5.99 -22.62
N ASP A 685 14.73 6.15 -23.15
CA ASP A 685 15.02 6.23 -24.59
C ASP A 685 14.60 4.94 -25.32
N ALA A 686 13.57 5.04 -26.17
CA ALA A 686 13.01 3.89 -26.89
C ALA A 686 14.01 3.25 -27.85
N ASP A 687 14.84 4.05 -28.53
CA ASP A 687 15.85 3.52 -29.45
C ASP A 687 16.91 2.65 -28.77
N TYR A 688 17.05 2.84 -27.47
CA TYR A 688 17.97 2.03 -26.67
C TYR A 688 17.33 0.72 -26.20
N TRP A 689 16.02 0.72 -25.84
CA TRP A 689 15.41 -0.38 -25.12
C TRP A 689 14.49 -1.28 -25.93
N LYS A 690 13.95 -0.86 -27.07
CA LYS A 690 12.89 -1.60 -27.79
C LYS A 690 13.27 -3.03 -28.16
N GLU A 691 14.49 -3.28 -28.63
CA GLU A 691 14.97 -4.64 -28.98
C GLU A 691 15.10 -5.53 -27.73
N ASP A 692 15.72 -4.98 -26.66
CA ASP A 692 15.88 -5.71 -25.40
C ASP A 692 14.52 -5.97 -24.74
N ALA A 693 13.59 -5.01 -24.74
CA ALA A 693 12.24 -5.17 -24.20
C ALA A 693 11.45 -6.27 -24.91
N ALA A 694 11.48 -6.32 -26.26
CA ALA A 694 10.83 -7.38 -27.02
C ALA A 694 11.48 -8.75 -26.78
N SER A 695 12.79 -8.78 -26.60
CA SER A 695 13.53 -10.03 -26.35
C SER A 695 13.25 -10.60 -24.96
N VAL A 696 13.31 -9.79 -23.89
CA VAL A 696 13.00 -10.26 -22.53
C VAL A 696 11.51 -10.56 -22.35
N TYR A 697 10.63 -9.89 -23.10
CA TYR A 697 9.22 -10.26 -23.17
C TYR A 697 9.04 -11.71 -23.64
N LYS A 698 9.74 -12.13 -24.71
CA LYS A 698 9.70 -13.52 -25.18
C LYS A 698 10.13 -14.50 -24.10
N PHE A 699 11.22 -14.19 -23.37
CA PHE A 699 11.68 -15.00 -22.25
C PHE A 699 10.58 -15.19 -21.20
N VAL A 700 9.97 -14.10 -20.73
CA VAL A 700 8.90 -14.14 -19.71
C VAL A 700 7.68 -14.86 -20.23
N LYS A 701 7.25 -14.59 -21.47
CA LYS A 701 6.09 -15.22 -22.09
C LYS A 701 6.25 -16.73 -22.24
N GLU A 702 7.38 -17.22 -22.72
CA GLU A 702 7.65 -18.67 -22.87
C GLU A 702 7.56 -19.40 -21.53
N ILE A 703 7.93 -18.73 -20.43
CA ILE A 703 7.92 -19.33 -19.11
C ILE A 703 6.52 -19.25 -18.47
N LEU A 704 5.81 -18.13 -18.58
CA LEU A 704 4.60 -17.86 -17.80
C LEU A 704 3.28 -18.13 -18.53
N SER A 705 3.25 -18.33 -19.87
CA SER A 705 1.99 -18.38 -20.64
C SER A 705 1.00 -19.44 -20.18
N ASP A 706 1.44 -20.61 -19.76
CA ASP A 706 0.58 -21.72 -19.32
C ASP A 706 0.23 -21.68 -17.84
N VAL A 707 0.71 -20.67 -17.13
CA VAL A 707 0.40 -20.44 -15.70
C VAL A 707 -0.24 -19.08 -15.44
N SER A 708 -0.39 -18.22 -16.45
CA SER A 708 -0.88 -16.85 -16.31
C SER A 708 -2.28 -16.76 -15.67
N SER A 709 -3.16 -17.72 -15.93
CA SER A 709 -4.50 -17.82 -15.34
C SER A 709 -4.59 -18.73 -14.11
N GLU A 710 -3.48 -19.35 -13.72
CA GLU A 710 -3.41 -20.23 -12.56
C GLU A 710 -3.14 -19.43 -11.29
N GLN A 711 -3.60 -19.91 -10.14
CA GLN A 711 -3.28 -19.30 -8.85
C GLN A 711 -1.90 -19.76 -8.37
N ILE A 712 -1.15 -18.88 -7.71
CA ILE A 712 0.04 -19.26 -6.96
C ILE A 712 -0.43 -19.94 -5.67
N THR A 713 -0.02 -21.22 -5.48
CA THR A 713 -0.35 -22.07 -4.33
C THR A 713 0.87 -22.46 -3.51
N GLY A 714 2.04 -21.98 -3.87
CA GLY A 714 3.27 -22.15 -3.11
C GLY A 714 4.36 -21.21 -3.58
N TYR A 715 5.12 -20.69 -2.64
CA TYR A 715 6.32 -19.90 -2.90
C TYR A 715 7.36 -20.20 -1.83
N LYS A 716 8.60 -20.48 -2.22
CA LYS A 716 9.69 -20.81 -1.30
C LYS A 716 10.98 -20.16 -1.72
N VAL A 717 11.68 -19.58 -0.77
CA VAL A 717 13.11 -19.25 -0.91
C VAL A 717 13.92 -20.45 -0.48
N LEU A 718 14.73 -20.98 -1.39
CA LEU A 718 15.57 -22.15 -1.17
C LEU A 718 16.86 -21.76 -0.43
N ALA A 719 17.54 -22.75 0.17
CA ALA A 719 18.74 -22.53 0.99
C ALA A 719 19.90 -21.83 0.24
N ASN A 720 19.92 -21.89 -1.09
CA ASN A 720 20.89 -21.23 -1.95
C ASN A 720 20.45 -19.82 -2.43
N GLY A 721 19.33 -19.29 -1.91
CA GLY A 721 18.78 -18.02 -2.32
C GLY A 721 17.92 -18.05 -3.60
N ASN A 722 17.83 -19.21 -4.28
CA ASN A 722 16.90 -19.38 -5.40
C ASN A 722 15.46 -19.41 -4.92
N THR A 723 14.49 -19.23 -5.83
CA THR A 723 13.07 -19.30 -5.51
C THR A 723 12.37 -20.41 -6.27
N GLU A 724 11.37 -21.04 -5.67
CA GLU A 724 10.45 -21.99 -6.31
C GLU A 724 9.02 -21.51 -6.13
N THR A 725 8.31 -21.30 -7.25
CA THR A 725 6.88 -20.94 -7.28
C THR A 725 6.08 -22.14 -7.78
N THR A 726 5.00 -22.48 -7.08
CA THR A 726 4.08 -23.57 -7.44
C THR A 726 2.72 -22.98 -7.80
N TYR A 727 2.13 -23.46 -8.89
CA TYR A 727 0.84 -23.02 -9.39
C TYR A 727 -0.25 -24.09 -9.21
N SER A 728 -1.51 -23.68 -9.26
CA SER A 728 -2.68 -24.55 -9.04
C SER A 728 -2.79 -25.74 -9.99
N ASN A 729 -2.25 -25.63 -11.20
CA ASN A 729 -2.14 -26.75 -12.16
C ASN A 729 -0.97 -27.71 -11.86
N GLY A 730 -0.23 -27.49 -10.78
CA GLY A 730 0.93 -28.31 -10.37
C GLY A 730 2.25 -27.90 -11.04
N THR A 731 2.25 -26.92 -11.92
CA THR A 731 3.49 -26.41 -12.54
C THR A 731 4.39 -25.77 -11.47
N LYS A 732 5.69 -26.08 -11.56
CA LYS A 732 6.72 -25.49 -10.71
C LYS A 732 7.72 -24.72 -11.56
N ILE A 733 8.05 -23.52 -11.12
CA ILE A 733 9.05 -22.65 -11.73
C ILE A 733 10.11 -22.33 -10.68
N THR A 734 11.37 -22.71 -10.98
CA THR A 734 12.52 -22.45 -10.11
C THR A 734 13.41 -21.39 -10.76
N VAL A 735 13.69 -20.32 -10.05
CA VAL A 735 14.55 -19.23 -10.50
C VAL A 735 15.90 -19.32 -9.80
N ASN A 736 16.97 -19.32 -10.61
CA ASN A 736 18.35 -19.26 -10.14
C ASN A 736 18.95 -17.90 -10.47
N TYR A 737 19.09 -17.05 -9.45
CA TYR A 737 19.61 -15.70 -9.61
C TYR A 737 21.10 -15.64 -9.92
N THR A 738 21.88 -16.61 -9.41
CA THR A 738 23.33 -16.65 -9.64
C THR A 738 23.67 -16.99 -11.09
N ASP A 739 23.02 -18.02 -11.65
CA ASP A 739 23.28 -18.49 -13.01
C ASP A 739 22.41 -17.78 -14.06
N ARG A 740 21.52 -16.88 -13.64
CA ARG A 740 20.54 -16.18 -14.50
C ARG A 740 19.68 -17.15 -15.30
N THR A 741 19.18 -18.20 -14.66
CA THR A 741 18.38 -19.26 -15.31
C THR A 741 17.05 -19.48 -14.62
N VAL A 742 16.08 -19.95 -15.41
CA VAL A 742 14.76 -20.37 -14.93
C VAL A 742 14.50 -21.79 -15.38
N THR A 743 14.12 -22.67 -14.47
CA THR A 743 13.74 -24.04 -14.77
C THR A 743 12.25 -24.26 -14.59
N LYS A 744 11.58 -24.76 -15.64
CA LYS A 744 10.17 -25.14 -15.66
C LYS A 744 10.04 -26.59 -16.15
N GLY A 745 9.62 -27.48 -15.26
CA GLY A 745 9.62 -28.92 -15.57
C GLY A 745 11.02 -29.45 -15.88
N SER A 746 11.24 -29.91 -17.11
CA SER A 746 12.55 -30.39 -17.58
C SER A 746 13.31 -29.36 -18.42
N THR A 747 12.75 -28.18 -18.65
CA THR A 747 13.33 -27.14 -19.51
C THR A 747 14.00 -26.08 -18.67
N THR A 748 15.23 -25.71 -19.02
CA THR A 748 15.94 -24.58 -18.42
C THR A 748 16.15 -23.50 -19.47
N TYR A 749 15.76 -22.29 -19.13
CA TYR A 749 15.89 -21.07 -19.92
C TYR A 749 17.01 -20.22 -19.34
N SER A 750 17.90 -19.72 -20.17
CA SER A 750 18.96 -18.80 -19.75
C SER A 750 18.56 -17.37 -20.14
N LEU A 751 18.56 -16.45 -19.19
CA LEU A 751 18.29 -15.04 -19.48
C LEU A 751 19.32 -14.45 -20.46
N TYR A 752 20.54 -14.95 -20.44
CA TYR A 752 21.61 -14.53 -21.36
C TYR A 752 21.35 -14.86 -22.83
N ASP A 753 20.42 -15.76 -23.14
CA ASP A 753 20.01 -16.06 -24.52
C ASP A 753 19.08 -14.97 -25.10
N TYR A 754 18.54 -14.10 -24.25
CA TYR A 754 17.58 -13.06 -24.63
C TYR A 754 18.12 -11.64 -24.47
N ILE A 755 19.05 -11.39 -23.55
CA ILE A 755 19.60 -10.06 -23.28
C ILE A 755 21.11 -10.14 -22.98
N GLY A 756 21.85 -9.15 -23.45
CA GLY A 756 23.30 -9.14 -23.30
C GLY A 756 23.77 -8.99 -21.84
N LYS A 757 24.89 -9.61 -21.51
CA LYS A 757 25.50 -9.52 -20.17
C LYS A 757 25.84 -8.10 -19.77
N GLU A 758 26.17 -7.25 -20.74
CA GLU A 758 26.48 -5.84 -20.53
C GLU A 758 25.27 -5.00 -20.08
N VAL A 759 24.07 -5.53 -20.23
CA VAL A 759 22.82 -4.86 -19.84
C VAL A 759 22.37 -5.31 -18.45
N ILE A 760 22.54 -6.59 -18.12
CA ILE A 760 21.97 -7.19 -16.90
C ILE A 760 23.00 -7.45 -15.80
N GLY A 761 24.27 -7.19 -16.04
CA GLY A 761 25.36 -7.34 -15.06
C GLY A 761 25.94 -8.76 -14.96
#